data_c470dd796c0d487262dfd1f7342fdf8c
#
_entry.id   c470dd796c0d487262dfd1f7342fdf8c
#
_cell.length_a   1.000
_cell.length_b   1.000
_cell.length_c   1.000
_cell.angle_alpha   90.00
_cell.angle_beta   90.00
_cell.angle_gamma   90.00
#
_symmetry.space_group_name_H-M   'P 1'
#
loop_
_entity.id
_entity.type
_entity.pdbx_description
1 polymer ?
#
loop_
_entity_poly.entity_id
_entity_poly.type
_entity_poly.pdbx_seq_one_letter_code
_entity_poly.pdbx_strand_id
1 'polypeptide(L)'
;MAPDSNGTGQIPVSLPSSGTAPGGAISLPIEGMTCASCVRRVEMAITAVPGVAAASVNLATERAEIRFDATPDLPAVLGAIGKAGYSVGTAVTDLAIEGMTCASCVGRVERALKAVPGVTAAAVNLATNRAQVTHLPDIAAASLIEAVRAAGYSAERIGDEPPADRGDRESAARAAEIHGLGRSLALAAVLTVPLIVLEMGAHLSTTLHMAIQDSIGFAVSWRIQFVLAALVMFVPGLRFQTKGWRALLRAAPDMNSLVAIGTGAAFAYSAVATFTPALLPESARHVFFEAAAVIVTLILLGRWLEARSKGRTSEAIRRLVGLQPPTARVLRGGEEQEIPAAQLVSGDIVLVRPGERIPADGAVTEGASFVDEAMVTGEPVPVEKSPGAKVTGGTVNGTGAFRFRATAVGGQTVLSQIVRMVEQAQGSKLPIQALVDRVTLWFVPAVMGLAALTFVAWLAFGPQPALTFGLVNAVAVLIIACPCAMGLATPTSIMVGTGRAAELGVLFRKGEALQALRDVQVVALDKTGTLTLGRPVLTDLAIVPGEDEASILALVAAVEAQSEHPVAQAIVTAAHARGLALSQATEFTAVPGFGATALVDSRRVAVGADRYMARLGLDVAGFAQTAAALADQGRTPLYAAVGGRLVAALAVADPVKPGTPAALAALRALGLRIVMVTGDNRRSADAIARGLGITEVVAEVLPDGKVGVVQGLRAEGCKVAFVGDGINDAPALAAADVGVAVGTGTDFAIESADVVLMSGDLGAVATAFGISRATMANIGQNLFWAFAYNVALIPVAAGILWPFGGPLLSPMLAAGAMGLSSVFVVANALRLRRFKPAAAGPGGVQ
;
A
#
# COMPACT_ATOMS: atom_id res chain seq x y z
N MET A 1 -39.92 30.55 47.90
CA MET A 1 -40.75 29.38 47.62
C MET A 1 -40.49 29.05 46.17
N ALA A 2 -39.58 28.15 45.94
CA ALA A 2 -39.31 27.42 44.68
C ALA A 2 -39.22 25.98 45.05
N PRO A 3 -39.62 25.01 44.21
CA PRO A 3 -39.11 23.66 44.34
C PRO A 3 -38.14 23.34 43.20
N ASP A 4 -37.00 22.85 43.60
CA ASP A 4 -36.05 22.11 42.75
C ASP A 4 -36.65 20.80 42.27
N SER A 5 -36.42 20.50 40.97
CA SER A 5 -36.52 19.15 40.48
C SER A 5 -35.72 19.04 39.15
N ASN A 6 -34.52 18.49 39.21
CA ASN A 6 -33.92 17.81 38.09
C ASN A 6 -32.96 16.69 38.59
N GLY A 7 -33.56 15.55 38.80
CA GLY A 7 -32.86 14.31 39.00
C GLY A 7 -32.69 13.60 37.64
N THR A 8 -31.56 13.78 36.99
CA THR A 8 -31.13 12.90 35.92
C THR A 8 -30.49 11.66 36.55
N GLY A 9 -31.27 10.58 36.64
CA GLY A 9 -30.79 9.26 37.03
C GLY A 9 -29.82 8.69 35.96
N GLN A 10 -28.54 8.78 36.22
CA GLN A 10 -27.56 7.94 35.56
C GLN A 10 -27.72 6.52 36.09
N ILE A 11 -28.17 5.61 35.23
CA ILE A 11 -28.12 4.19 35.48
C ILE A 11 -26.63 3.78 35.38
N PRO A 12 -25.99 3.22 36.39
CA PRO A 12 -24.64 2.75 36.31
C PRO A 12 -24.63 1.50 35.41
N VAL A 13 -24.07 1.62 34.22
CA VAL A 13 -23.70 0.48 33.37
C VAL A 13 -22.53 -0.22 34.06
N SER A 14 -22.82 -1.29 34.74
CA SER A 14 -21.82 -2.22 35.27
C SER A 14 -21.12 -2.90 34.10
N LEU A 15 -19.85 -2.58 33.92
CA LEU A 15 -18.95 -3.30 33.03
C LEU A 15 -18.84 -4.76 33.51
N PRO A 16 -19.01 -5.79 32.65
CA PRO A 16 -18.70 -7.14 33.00
C PRO A 16 -17.17 -7.30 33.10
N SER A 17 -16.72 -7.71 34.28
CA SER A 17 -15.36 -8.09 34.62
C SER A 17 -14.83 -9.18 33.66
N SER A 18 -13.63 -8.95 33.13
CA SER A 18 -12.82 -9.87 32.34
C SER A 18 -12.61 -11.23 33.06
N GLY A 19 -13.32 -12.22 32.58
CA GLY A 19 -13.12 -13.61 32.96
C GLY A 19 -13.90 -14.46 31.97
N THR A 20 -13.25 -14.97 30.93
CA THR A 20 -13.84 -15.91 29.97
C THR A 20 -14.11 -17.26 30.65
N ALA A 21 -15.30 -17.38 31.22
CA ALA A 21 -15.87 -18.69 31.56
C ALA A 21 -16.37 -19.33 30.22
N PRO A 22 -16.33 -20.68 30.10
CA PRO A 22 -16.97 -21.38 28.98
C PRO A 22 -18.46 -21.06 29.00
N GLY A 23 -18.97 -20.49 27.87
CA GLY A 23 -20.37 -20.05 27.70
C GLY A 23 -20.58 -18.55 27.41
N GLY A 24 -19.57 -17.79 27.01
CA GLY A 24 -19.68 -16.37 26.68
C GLY A 24 -20.57 -16.11 25.47
N ALA A 25 -21.45 -15.09 25.55
CA ALA A 25 -22.20 -14.56 24.41
C ALA A 25 -21.42 -13.45 23.74
N ILE A 26 -21.33 -13.46 22.40
CA ILE A 26 -20.71 -12.42 21.59
C ILE A 26 -21.79 -11.81 20.69
N SER A 27 -21.86 -10.48 20.62
CA SER A 27 -22.74 -9.75 19.72
C SER A 27 -21.95 -9.20 18.53
N LEU A 28 -22.33 -9.57 17.30
CA LEU A 28 -21.66 -9.15 16.07
C LEU A 28 -22.59 -8.26 15.23
N PRO A 29 -22.15 -7.09 14.75
CA PRO A 29 -22.89 -6.32 13.77
C PRO A 29 -22.83 -7.01 12.40
N ILE A 30 -23.98 -7.24 11.76
CA ILE A 30 -24.08 -7.89 10.46
C ILE A 30 -24.62 -6.90 9.43
N GLU A 31 -23.86 -6.64 8.41
CA GLU A 31 -24.23 -5.74 7.33
C GLU A 31 -24.82 -6.48 6.13
N GLY A 32 -25.70 -5.79 5.37
CA GLY A 32 -26.29 -6.32 4.14
C GLY A 32 -27.56 -7.13 4.34
N MET A 33 -28.14 -7.19 5.53
CA MET A 33 -29.42 -7.85 5.78
C MET A 33 -30.58 -6.90 5.45
N THR A 34 -31.54 -7.36 4.63
CA THR A 34 -32.70 -6.55 4.23
C THR A 34 -34.04 -7.20 4.54
N CYS A 35 -34.07 -8.49 4.91
CA CYS A 35 -35.32 -9.24 5.10
C CYS A 35 -35.14 -10.43 6.05
N ALA A 36 -36.27 -10.99 6.49
CA ALA A 36 -36.27 -12.15 7.41
C ALA A 36 -35.60 -13.41 6.85
N SER A 37 -35.56 -13.59 5.53
CA SER A 37 -34.83 -14.71 4.91
C SER A 37 -33.31 -14.52 5.02
N CYS A 38 -32.82 -13.28 5.04
CA CYS A 38 -31.42 -12.93 5.30
C CYS A 38 -31.03 -13.35 6.72
N VAL A 39 -31.86 -12.97 7.71
CA VAL A 39 -31.68 -13.34 9.13
C VAL A 39 -31.49 -14.86 9.27
N ARG A 40 -32.44 -15.64 8.72
CA ARG A 40 -32.38 -17.10 8.81
C ARG A 40 -31.14 -17.70 8.15
N ARG A 41 -30.69 -17.12 7.03
CA ARG A 41 -29.47 -17.57 6.34
C ARG A 41 -28.23 -17.35 7.18
N VAL A 42 -28.13 -16.17 7.81
CA VAL A 42 -27.03 -15.84 8.71
C VAL A 42 -27.05 -16.73 9.96
N GLU A 43 -28.21 -16.91 10.59
CA GLU A 43 -28.37 -17.80 11.75
C GLU A 43 -27.92 -19.24 11.45
N MET A 44 -28.35 -19.79 10.31
CA MET A 44 -27.96 -21.14 9.89
C MET A 44 -26.46 -21.24 9.62
N ALA A 45 -25.87 -20.22 9.00
CA ALA A 45 -24.44 -20.20 8.71
C ALA A 45 -23.59 -20.14 10.00
N ILE A 46 -24.02 -19.34 10.98
CA ILE A 46 -23.33 -19.23 12.28
C ILE A 46 -23.50 -20.52 13.09
N THR A 47 -24.71 -21.08 13.15
CA THR A 47 -25.00 -22.29 13.93
C THR A 47 -24.29 -23.54 13.37
N ALA A 48 -23.92 -23.52 12.09
CA ALA A 48 -23.15 -24.59 11.45
C ALA A 48 -21.65 -24.60 11.86
N VAL A 49 -21.16 -23.55 12.55
CA VAL A 49 -19.77 -23.51 13.01
C VAL A 49 -19.59 -24.36 14.26
N PRO A 50 -18.62 -25.30 14.30
CA PRO A 50 -18.36 -26.09 15.47
C PRO A 50 -18.07 -25.24 16.72
N GLY A 51 -18.69 -25.56 17.86
CA GLY A 51 -18.53 -24.81 19.11
C GLY A 51 -19.52 -23.64 19.30
N VAL A 52 -20.45 -23.44 18.37
CA VAL A 52 -21.57 -22.51 18.52
C VAL A 52 -22.77 -23.25 19.10
N ALA A 53 -23.19 -22.87 20.30
CA ALA A 53 -24.36 -23.45 20.99
C ALA A 53 -25.68 -22.88 20.44
N ALA A 54 -25.74 -21.57 20.17
CA ALA A 54 -26.90 -20.90 19.60
C ALA A 54 -26.51 -19.57 18.93
N ALA A 55 -27.26 -19.21 17.88
CA ALA A 55 -27.18 -17.89 17.26
C ALA A 55 -28.57 -17.30 17.11
N SER A 56 -28.75 -16.02 17.43
CA SER A 56 -29.98 -15.27 17.23
C SER A 56 -29.65 -13.96 16.54
N VAL A 57 -30.29 -13.69 15.39
CA VAL A 57 -30.01 -12.49 14.58
C VAL A 57 -31.23 -11.58 14.61
N ASN A 58 -30.99 -10.33 14.93
CA ASN A 58 -32.03 -9.30 14.98
C ASN A 58 -31.87 -8.34 13.77
N LEU A 59 -32.86 -8.33 12.88
CA LEU A 59 -32.86 -7.47 11.70
C LEU A 59 -32.95 -5.98 12.02
N ALA A 60 -33.67 -5.61 13.09
CA ALA A 60 -33.89 -4.20 13.44
C ALA A 60 -32.65 -3.55 14.05
N THR A 61 -31.81 -4.33 14.75
CA THR A 61 -30.55 -3.88 15.33
C THR A 61 -29.35 -4.25 14.49
N GLU A 62 -29.58 -5.03 13.42
CA GLU A 62 -28.53 -5.57 12.54
C GLU A 62 -27.41 -6.30 13.29
N ARG A 63 -27.76 -7.01 14.37
CA ARG A 63 -26.80 -7.72 15.23
C ARG A 63 -27.15 -9.20 15.38
N ALA A 64 -26.08 -10.02 15.41
CA ALA A 64 -26.16 -11.43 15.73
C ALA A 64 -25.63 -11.66 17.14
N GLU A 65 -26.43 -12.26 18.01
CA GLU A 65 -26.00 -12.76 19.33
C GLU A 65 -25.65 -14.23 19.23
N ILE A 66 -24.41 -14.56 19.55
CA ILE A 66 -23.84 -15.91 19.39
C ILE A 66 -23.40 -16.41 20.76
N ARG A 67 -23.92 -17.58 21.16
CA ARG A 67 -23.46 -18.29 22.35
C ARG A 67 -22.57 -19.46 21.96
N PHE A 68 -21.48 -19.61 22.65
CA PHE A 68 -20.51 -20.67 22.44
C PHE A 68 -20.58 -21.69 23.60
N ASP A 69 -20.46 -22.98 23.27
CA ASP A 69 -20.28 -24.08 24.23
C ASP A 69 -18.81 -24.46 24.42
N ALA A 70 -17.92 -23.94 23.60
CA ALA A 70 -16.47 -24.06 23.61
C ALA A 70 -15.78 -22.71 23.54
N THR A 71 -14.46 -22.70 23.46
CA THR A 71 -13.67 -21.47 23.21
C THR A 71 -14.11 -20.85 21.89
N PRO A 72 -14.49 -19.54 21.83
CA PRO A 72 -14.99 -18.88 20.63
C PRO A 72 -13.99 -18.93 19.48
N ASP A 73 -14.36 -19.56 18.37
CA ASP A 73 -13.63 -19.46 17.09
C ASP A 73 -14.24 -18.37 16.21
N LEU A 74 -13.92 -17.13 16.55
CA LEU A 74 -14.42 -15.96 15.85
C LEU A 74 -14.05 -15.93 14.35
N PRO A 75 -12.82 -16.28 13.92
CA PRO A 75 -12.47 -16.41 12.52
C PRO A 75 -13.37 -17.37 11.73
N ALA A 76 -13.72 -18.52 12.31
CA ALA A 76 -14.63 -19.48 11.66
C ALA A 76 -16.05 -18.92 11.49
N VAL A 77 -16.56 -18.22 12.51
CA VAL A 77 -17.87 -17.55 12.45
C VAL A 77 -17.88 -16.45 11.39
N LEU A 78 -16.86 -15.59 11.37
CA LEU A 78 -16.74 -14.53 10.34
C LEU A 78 -16.65 -15.12 8.93
N GLY A 79 -15.90 -16.21 8.77
CA GLY A 79 -15.80 -16.94 7.50
C GLY A 79 -17.15 -17.55 7.06
N ALA A 80 -17.96 -18.05 7.99
CA ALA A 80 -19.30 -18.59 7.70
C ALA A 80 -20.28 -17.48 7.28
N ILE A 81 -20.27 -16.34 7.95
CA ILE A 81 -21.08 -15.18 7.60
C ILE A 81 -20.70 -14.66 6.21
N GLY A 82 -19.40 -14.55 5.90
CA GLY A 82 -18.88 -14.15 4.60
C GLY A 82 -19.31 -15.10 3.47
N LYS A 83 -19.24 -16.41 3.69
CA LYS A 83 -19.71 -17.42 2.73
C LYS A 83 -21.23 -17.36 2.50
N ALA A 84 -22.00 -16.94 3.50
CA ALA A 84 -23.43 -16.71 3.37
C ALA A 84 -23.79 -15.43 2.59
N GLY A 85 -22.78 -14.60 2.23
CA GLY A 85 -22.94 -13.37 1.43
C GLY A 85 -23.19 -12.11 2.26
N TYR A 86 -22.80 -12.10 3.56
CA TYR A 86 -22.96 -10.97 4.45
C TYR A 86 -21.60 -10.54 5.02
N SER A 87 -21.50 -9.27 5.45
CA SER A 87 -20.30 -8.74 6.11
C SER A 87 -20.54 -8.48 7.60
N VAL A 88 -19.45 -8.50 8.35
CA VAL A 88 -19.46 -8.07 9.76
C VAL A 88 -18.75 -6.73 9.82
N GLY A 89 -19.43 -5.73 10.35
CA GLY A 89 -18.83 -4.41 10.55
C GLY A 89 -17.59 -4.51 11.42
N THR A 90 -16.45 -4.05 10.90
CA THR A 90 -15.18 -4.00 11.63
C THR A 90 -14.67 -2.57 11.69
N ALA A 91 -13.99 -2.22 12.78
CA ALA A 91 -13.25 -0.99 12.92
C ALA A 91 -11.76 -1.25 12.71
N VAL A 92 -11.06 -0.24 12.20
CA VAL A 92 -9.61 -0.28 12.07
C VAL A 92 -9.02 0.76 13.01
N THR A 93 -8.09 0.33 13.84
CA THR A 93 -7.33 1.23 14.73
C THR A 93 -5.85 1.15 14.40
N ASP A 94 -5.27 2.32 14.13
CA ASP A 94 -3.83 2.45 13.92
C ASP A 94 -3.14 2.85 15.23
N LEU A 95 -2.09 2.10 15.59
CA LEU A 95 -1.28 2.33 16.77
C LEU A 95 0.17 2.66 16.36
N ALA A 96 0.75 3.70 16.94
CA ALA A 96 2.18 3.94 16.91
C ALA A 96 2.83 3.08 18.01
N ILE A 97 3.85 2.28 17.67
CA ILE A 97 4.49 1.35 18.60
C ILE A 97 5.97 1.68 18.72
N GLU A 98 6.40 1.94 19.93
CA GLU A 98 7.80 2.23 20.21
C GLU A 98 8.55 1.01 20.78
N GLY A 99 9.84 0.98 20.52
CA GLY A 99 10.74 -0.02 21.10
C GLY A 99 10.90 -1.31 20.32
N MET A 100 10.24 -1.45 19.16
CA MET A 100 10.48 -2.57 18.24
C MET A 100 11.84 -2.40 17.55
N THR A 101 12.61 -3.48 17.43
CA THR A 101 13.95 -3.42 16.83
C THR A 101 14.23 -4.50 15.81
N CYS A 102 13.36 -5.51 15.69
CA CYS A 102 13.56 -6.65 14.80
C CYS A 102 12.24 -7.37 14.49
N ALA A 103 12.27 -8.29 13.53
CA ALA A 103 11.11 -9.07 13.11
C ALA A 103 10.49 -9.91 14.24
N SER A 104 11.28 -10.42 15.18
CA SER A 104 10.74 -11.13 16.34
C SER A 104 9.93 -10.24 17.28
N CYS A 105 10.27 -8.94 17.38
CA CYS A 105 9.47 -7.93 18.07
C CYS A 105 8.11 -7.75 17.42
N VAL A 106 8.08 -7.66 16.08
CA VAL A 106 6.85 -7.58 15.29
C VAL A 106 5.93 -8.75 15.57
N GLY A 107 6.44 -9.98 15.46
CA GLY A 107 5.65 -11.19 15.72
C GLY A 107 5.14 -11.30 17.17
N ARG A 108 5.84 -10.70 18.12
CA ARG A 108 5.40 -10.64 19.53
C ARG A 108 4.24 -9.67 19.72
N VAL A 109 4.32 -8.49 19.14
CA VAL A 109 3.26 -7.49 19.19
C VAL A 109 2.02 -7.99 18.45
N GLU A 110 2.17 -8.58 17.26
CA GLU A 110 1.04 -9.16 16.51
C GLU A 110 0.32 -10.24 17.30
N ARG A 111 1.06 -11.14 17.96
CA ARG A 111 0.45 -12.18 18.81
C ARG A 111 -0.29 -11.60 19.99
N ALA A 112 0.27 -10.57 20.63
CA ALA A 112 -0.39 -9.91 21.76
C ALA A 112 -1.68 -9.21 21.33
N LEU A 113 -1.68 -8.52 20.20
CA LEU A 113 -2.86 -7.87 19.63
C LEU A 113 -3.93 -8.88 19.21
N LYS A 114 -3.53 -9.97 18.53
CA LYS A 114 -4.44 -11.05 18.13
C LYS A 114 -5.01 -11.85 19.29
N ALA A 115 -4.37 -11.81 20.46
CA ALA A 115 -4.89 -12.43 21.67
C ALA A 115 -6.00 -11.62 22.35
N VAL A 116 -6.20 -10.36 21.96
CA VAL A 116 -7.31 -9.53 22.44
C VAL A 116 -8.62 -10.05 21.83
N PRO A 117 -9.61 -10.45 22.65
CA PRO A 117 -10.90 -10.93 22.13
C PRO A 117 -11.57 -9.90 21.21
N GLY A 118 -11.99 -10.34 20.01
CA GLY A 118 -12.63 -9.48 19.03
C GLY A 118 -11.68 -8.80 18.04
N VAL A 119 -10.37 -8.99 18.15
CA VAL A 119 -9.41 -8.62 17.10
C VAL A 119 -9.44 -9.68 16.01
N THR A 120 -9.75 -9.27 14.78
CA THR A 120 -9.84 -10.15 13.62
C THR A 120 -8.53 -10.23 12.86
N ALA A 121 -7.80 -9.11 12.79
CA ALA A 121 -6.48 -9.05 12.18
C ALA A 121 -5.60 -8.02 12.89
N ALA A 122 -4.30 -8.27 12.90
CA ALA A 122 -3.29 -7.30 13.33
C ALA A 122 -2.08 -7.43 12.41
N ALA A 123 -1.69 -6.31 11.81
CA ALA A 123 -0.51 -6.19 10.96
C ALA A 123 0.43 -5.16 11.58
N VAL A 124 1.66 -5.55 11.85
CA VAL A 124 2.67 -4.69 12.47
C VAL A 124 3.83 -4.45 11.50
N ASN A 125 4.16 -3.19 11.29
CA ASN A 125 5.22 -2.78 10.39
C ASN A 125 6.39 -2.17 11.17
N LEU A 126 7.55 -2.83 11.10
CA LEU A 126 8.77 -2.40 11.78
C LEU A 126 9.35 -1.11 11.21
N ALA A 127 9.18 -0.86 9.90
CA ALA A 127 9.78 0.31 9.26
C ALA A 127 9.04 1.61 9.60
N THR A 128 7.71 1.52 9.73
CA THR A 128 6.85 2.65 10.11
C THR A 128 6.62 2.72 11.62
N ASN A 129 7.00 1.68 12.38
CA ASN A 129 6.67 1.52 13.80
C ASN A 129 5.17 1.60 14.08
N ARG A 130 4.33 1.12 13.15
CA ARG A 130 2.87 1.15 13.26
C ARG A 130 2.29 -0.25 13.31
N ALA A 131 1.16 -0.38 14.01
CA ALA A 131 0.29 -1.55 13.93
C ALA A 131 -1.08 -1.11 13.46
N GLN A 132 -1.58 -1.77 12.43
CA GLN A 132 -2.96 -1.67 11.99
C GLN A 132 -3.72 -2.86 12.56
N VAL A 133 -4.76 -2.57 13.35
CA VAL A 133 -5.55 -3.57 14.05
C VAL A 133 -6.99 -3.50 13.55
N THR A 134 -7.45 -4.56 12.91
CA THR A 134 -8.86 -4.73 12.54
C THR A 134 -9.56 -5.48 13.65
N HIS A 135 -10.61 -4.90 14.19
CA HIS A 135 -11.31 -5.42 15.35
C HIS A 135 -12.81 -5.11 15.29
N LEU A 136 -13.58 -5.72 16.17
CA LEU A 136 -15.00 -5.38 16.32
C LEU A 136 -15.15 -3.95 16.87
N PRO A 137 -16.19 -3.19 16.46
CA PRO A 137 -16.35 -1.77 16.82
C PRO A 137 -16.39 -1.50 18.33
N ASP A 138 -16.81 -2.49 19.11
CA ASP A 138 -16.98 -2.38 20.58
C ASP A 138 -15.64 -2.46 21.35
N ILE A 139 -14.50 -2.71 20.67
CA ILE A 139 -13.19 -2.80 21.34
C ILE A 139 -12.58 -1.42 21.49
N ALA A 140 -12.35 -1.04 22.74
CA ALA A 140 -11.68 0.21 23.03
C ALA A 140 -10.19 0.16 22.66
N ALA A 141 -9.66 1.24 22.08
CA ALA A 141 -8.23 1.34 21.75
C ALA A 141 -7.32 1.14 22.98
N ALA A 142 -7.81 1.49 24.17
CA ALA A 142 -7.10 1.27 25.44
C ALA A 142 -6.75 -0.21 25.67
N SER A 143 -7.63 -1.15 25.33
CA SER A 143 -7.39 -2.59 25.47
C SER A 143 -6.29 -3.08 24.53
N LEU A 144 -6.23 -2.53 23.32
CA LEU A 144 -5.17 -2.81 22.35
C LEU A 144 -3.81 -2.28 22.84
N ILE A 145 -3.80 -1.05 23.36
CA ILE A 145 -2.59 -0.42 23.95
C ILE A 145 -2.07 -1.24 25.14
N GLU A 146 -2.96 -1.70 26.01
CA GLU A 146 -2.58 -2.51 27.17
C GLU A 146 -1.98 -3.86 26.76
N ALA A 147 -2.54 -4.52 25.75
CA ALA A 147 -1.98 -5.76 25.20
C ALA A 147 -0.54 -5.56 24.67
N VAL A 148 -0.28 -4.42 23.99
CA VAL A 148 1.06 -4.08 23.51
C VAL A 148 2.02 -3.79 24.68
N ARG A 149 1.55 -3.11 25.73
CA ARG A 149 2.34 -2.85 26.94
C ARG A 149 2.68 -4.15 27.70
N ALA A 150 1.74 -5.05 27.81
CA ALA A 150 1.97 -6.38 28.42
C ALA A 150 3.02 -7.18 27.63
N ALA A 151 3.11 -7.00 26.31
CA ALA A 151 4.16 -7.57 25.48
C ALA A 151 5.53 -6.89 25.64
N GLY A 152 5.60 -5.75 26.38
CA GLY A 152 6.83 -5.03 26.72
C GLY A 152 7.20 -3.90 25.77
N TYR A 153 6.21 -3.31 25.08
CA TYR A 153 6.37 -2.19 24.15
C TYR A 153 5.44 -1.03 24.53
N SER A 154 5.78 0.20 24.11
CA SER A 154 4.88 1.35 24.25
C SER A 154 3.97 1.42 23.00
N ALA A 155 2.71 1.80 23.22
CA ALA A 155 1.78 2.05 22.13
C ALA A 155 0.94 3.28 22.42
N GLU A 156 0.63 4.05 21.35
CA GLU A 156 -0.29 5.18 21.38
C GLU A 156 -1.23 5.08 20.18
N ARG A 157 -2.50 5.51 20.37
CA ARG A 157 -3.44 5.58 19.26
C ARG A 157 -3.07 6.72 18.33
N ILE A 158 -3.02 6.44 17.04
CA ILE A 158 -2.88 7.44 16.00
C ILE A 158 -4.27 8.06 15.81
N GLY A 159 -4.48 9.29 16.29
CA GLY A 159 -5.74 10.02 16.19
C GLY A 159 -6.03 10.54 14.78
N ASP A 160 -7.23 11.13 14.55
CA ASP A 160 -7.64 11.74 13.27
C ASP A 160 -7.04 13.14 13.03
N GLU A 161 -5.83 13.39 13.52
CA GLU A 161 -5.13 14.65 13.33
C GLU A 161 -4.74 14.91 11.87
N PRO A 162 -4.62 16.16 11.44
CA PRO A 162 -4.19 16.51 10.10
C PRO A 162 -2.83 15.85 9.75
N PRO A 163 -2.64 15.37 8.52
CA PRO A 163 -1.40 14.69 8.10
C PRO A 163 -0.12 15.53 8.28
N ALA A 164 -0.22 16.86 8.20
CA ALA A 164 0.90 17.78 8.37
C ALA A 164 1.48 17.74 9.79
N ASP A 165 0.64 17.84 10.82
CA ASP A 165 1.08 17.85 12.24
C ASP A 165 1.66 16.49 12.67
N ARG A 166 1.16 15.39 12.06
CA ARG A 166 1.70 14.04 12.27
C ARG A 166 3.09 13.90 11.68
N GLY A 167 3.28 14.37 10.45
CA GLY A 167 4.57 14.34 9.75
C GLY A 167 5.68 15.03 10.55
N ASP A 168 5.37 16.14 11.16
CA ASP A 168 6.32 16.91 11.96
C ASP A 168 6.67 16.20 13.28
N ARG A 169 5.69 15.62 13.98
CA ARG A 169 5.97 14.84 15.21
C ARG A 169 6.77 13.58 14.92
N GLU A 170 6.42 12.82 13.89
CA GLU A 170 7.19 11.63 13.47
C GLU A 170 8.61 12.01 13.04
N SER A 171 8.78 13.15 12.37
CA SER A 171 10.09 13.64 11.96
C SER A 171 10.94 14.05 13.16
N ALA A 172 10.34 14.73 14.15
CA ALA A 172 10.98 15.12 15.40
C ALA A 172 11.38 13.90 16.25
N ALA A 173 10.47 12.92 16.41
CA ALA A 173 10.75 11.68 17.14
C ALA A 173 11.90 10.89 16.47
N ARG A 174 11.90 10.82 15.15
CA ARG A 174 12.94 10.15 14.36
C ARG A 174 14.28 10.89 14.44
N ALA A 175 14.27 12.22 14.39
CA ALA A 175 15.46 13.03 14.60
C ALA A 175 16.05 12.81 16.00
N ALA A 176 15.21 12.76 17.03
CA ALA A 176 15.61 12.46 18.39
C ALA A 176 16.25 11.07 18.52
N GLU A 177 15.68 10.05 17.85
CA GLU A 177 16.25 8.69 17.82
C GLU A 177 17.62 8.68 17.14
N ILE A 178 17.78 9.32 15.96
CA ILE A 178 19.06 9.43 15.25
C ILE A 178 20.10 10.15 16.11
N HIS A 179 19.73 11.24 16.77
CA HIS A 179 20.62 11.96 17.67
C HIS A 179 20.99 11.14 18.90
N GLY A 180 20.05 10.44 19.50
CA GLY A 180 20.30 9.54 20.64
C GLY A 180 21.23 8.38 20.29
N LEU A 181 21.01 7.74 19.14
CA LEU A 181 21.91 6.70 18.62
C LEU A 181 23.30 7.26 18.28
N GLY A 182 23.36 8.44 17.68
CA GLY A 182 24.63 9.13 17.37
C GLY A 182 25.46 9.44 18.61
N ARG A 183 24.82 9.93 19.68
CA ARG A 183 25.49 10.16 20.97
C ARG A 183 25.99 8.86 21.60
N SER A 184 25.17 7.81 21.59
CA SER A 184 25.56 6.49 22.09
C SER A 184 26.72 5.91 21.31
N LEU A 185 26.71 6.05 19.97
CA LEU A 185 27.80 5.61 19.11
C LEU A 185 29.09 6.40 19.36
N ALA A 186 29.02 7.73 19.46
CA ALA A 186 30.17 8.56 19.71
C ALA A 186 30.84 8.21 21.07
N LEU A 187 30.00 8.03 22.11
CA LEU A 187 30.49 7.61 23.42
C LEU A 187 31.14 6.22 23.37
N ALA A 188 30.48 5.27 22.71
CA ALA A 188 31.02 3.91 22.55
C ALA A 188 32.35 3.95 21.78
N ALA A 189 32.47 4.72 20.70
CA ALA A 189 33.67 4.82 19.89
C ALA A 189 34.84 5.45 20.69
N VAL A 190 34.58 6.54 21.42
CA VAL A 190 35.61 7.21 22.28
C VAL A 190 36.14 6.26 23.34
N LEU A 191 35.30 5.41 23.93
CA LEU A 191 35.73 4.43 24.95
C LEU A 191 36.38 3.17 24.32
N THR A 192 35.98 2.80 23.09
CA THR A 192 36.48 1.59 22.44
C THR A 192 37.84 1.81 21.76
N VAL A 193 38.15 3.03 21.26
CA VAL A 193 39.45 3.33 20.64
C VAL A 193 40.61 3.05 21.56
N PRO A 194 40.65 3.52 22.84
CA PRO A 194 41.70 3.18 23.77
C PRO A 194 41.82 1.67 24.02
N LEU A 195 40.73 0.92 24.08
CA LEU A 195 40.78 -0.53 24.21
C LEU A 195 41.47 -1.21 23.03
N ILE A 196 41.15 -0.78 21.80
CA ILE A 196 41.82 -1.30 20.59
C ILE A 196 43.31 -0.99 20.62
N VAL A 197 43.71 0.23 21.04
CA VAL A 197 45.11 0.63 21.12
C VAL A 197 45.87 -0.18 22.19
N LEU A 198 45.28 -0.41 23.35
CA LEU A 198 45.89 -1.16 24.45
C LEU A 198 46.07 -2.65 24.11
N GLU A 199 45.13 -3.27 23.43
CA GLU A 199 45.17 -4.71 23.11
C GLU A 199 45.77 -4.99 21.72
N MET A 200 45.18 -4.48 20.65
CA MET A 200 45.67 -4.72 19.30
C MET A 200 46.94 -3.98 18.99
N GLY A 201 47.11 -2.77 19.52
CA GLY A 201 48.33 -2.00 19.37
C GLY A 201 49.53 -2.71 19.98
N ALA A 202 49.36 -3.38 21.10
CA ALA A 202 50.41 -4.19 21.76
C ALA A 202 50.79 -5.42 20.92
N HIS A 203 49.83 -6.01 20.16
CA HIS A 203 50.10 -7.14 19.25
C HIS A 203 50.75 -6.73 17.92
N LEU A 204 50.43 -5.51 17.43
CA LEU A 204 50.94 -5.00 16.14
C LEU A 204 52.32 -4.34 16.23
N SER A 205 52.70 -3.84 17.37
CA SER A 205 53.96 -3.07 17.58
C SER A 205 54.69 -3.57 18.82
N THR A 206 55.86 -4.18 18.66
CA THR A 206 56.73 -4.58 19.76
C THR A 206 57.12 -3.39 20.62
N THR A 207 57.30 -2.22 20.02
CA THR A 207 57.65 -0.97 20.76
C THR A 207 56.50 -0.54 21.70
N LEU A 208 55.22 -0.64 21.20
CA LEU A 208 54.06 -0.28 22.02
C LEU A 208 53.80 -1.35 23.11
N HIS A 209 54.04 -2.61 22.81
CA HIS A 209 53.99 -3.71 23.79
C HIS A 209 54.95 -3.47 24.96
N MET A 210 56.23 -3.17 24.67
CA MET A 210 57.25 -2.85 25.70
C MET A 210 56.86 -1.57 26.45
N ALA A 211 56.39 -0.54 25.77
CA ALA A 211 56.00 0.71 26.41
C ALA A 211 54.82 0.53 27.39
N ILE A 212 53.84 -0.31 27.07
CA ILE A 212 52.71 -0.64 27.96
C ILE A 212 53.19 -1.50 29.13
N GLN A 213 54.06 -2.47 28.87
CA GLN A 213 54.63 -3.33 29.89
C GLN A 213 55.48 -2.55 30.90
N ASP A 214 56.35 -1.65 30.42
CA ASP A 214 57.26 -0.87 31.25
C ASP A 214 56.60 0.29 31.99
N SER A 215 55.53 0.89 31.39
CA SER A 215 54.88 2.07 31.99
C SER A 215 53.73 1.71 32.92
N ILE A 216 52.88 0.75 32.56
CA ILE A 216 51.63 0.49 33.26
C ILE A 216 51.57 -0.96 33.81
N GLY A 217 52.19 -1.91 33.14
CA GLY A 217 52.11 -3.33 33.43
C GLY A 217 50.78 -3.97 32.96
N PHE A 218 50.83 -5.24 32.55
CA PHE A 218 49.64 -5.94 31.99
C PHE A 218 48.45 -6.04 32.98
N ALA A 219 48.73 -6.23 34.28
CA ALA A 219 47.69 -6.34 35.29
C ALA A 219 46.86 -5.06 35.43
N VAL A 220 47.51 -3.89 35.33
CA VAL A 220 46.83 -2.59 35.40
C VAL A 220 46.14 -2.28 34.07
N SER A 221 46.78 -2.60 32.94
CA SER A 221 46.19 -2.48 31.61
C SER A 221 44.86 -3.27 31.53
N TRP A 222 44.81 -4.52 31.97
CA TRP A 222 43.60 -5.32 31.99
C TRP A 222 42.47 -4.78 32.87
N ARG A 223 42.83 -4.16 34.02
CA ARG A 223 41.85 -3.46 34.87
C ARG A 223 41.26 -2.20 34.20
N ILE A 224 42.13 -1.42 33.49
CA ILE A 224 41.69 -0.28 32.72
C ILE A 224 40.75 -0.73 31.61
N GLN A 225 41.10 -1.79 30.88
CA GLN A 225 40.28 -2.38 29.83
C GLN A 225 38.93 -2.90 30.38
N PHE A 226 38.89 -3.53 31.54
CA PHE A 226 37.67 -3.94 32.25
C PHE A 226 36.75 -2.73 32.48
N VAL A 227 37.26 -1.63 33.05
CA VAL A 227 36.43 -0.43 33.32
C VAL A 227 35.91 0.17 32.03
N LEU A 228 36.75 0.34 31.01
CA LEU A 228 36.34 0.90 29.73
C LEU A 228 35.29 0.01 29.04
N ALA A 229 35.49 -1.31 29.00
CA ALA A 229 34.54 -2.24 28.42
C ALA A 229 33.22 -2.29 29.21
N ALA A 230 33.26 -2.25 30.55
CA ALA A 230 32.05 -2.15 31.37
C ALA A 230 31.27 -0.87 31.06
N LEU A 231 31.96 0.28 30.92
CA LEU A 231 31.32 1.54 30.52
C LEU A 231 30.67 1.41 29.15
N VAL A 232 31.31 0.80 28.14
CA VAL A 232 30.73 0.58 26.83
C VAL A 232 29.51 -0.32 26.90
N MET A 233 29.57 -1.41 27.64
CA MET A 233 28.48 -2.39 27.73
C MET A 233 27.27 -1.88 28.52
N PHE A 234 27.49 -1.18 29.62
CA PHE A 234 26.42 -0.80 30.56
C PHE A 234 25.97 0.66 30.45
N VAL A 235 26.57 1.47 29.56
CA VAL A 235 26.08 2.82 29.27
C VAL A 235 25.54 2.85 27.85
N PRO A 236 26.32 2.98 26.73
CA PRO A 236 25.73 2.98 25.39
C PRO A 236 25.15 1.62 24.97
N GLY A 237 25.69 0.50 25.48
CA GLY A 237 25.26 -0.86 25.22
C GLY A 237 24.13 -1.38 26.11
N LEU A 238 23.70 -0.64 27.14
CA LEU A 238 22.69 -1.09 28.13
C LEU A 238 21.39 -1.57 27.47
N ARG A 239 21.00 -0.94 26.38
CA ARG A 239 19.81 -1.31 25.60
C ARG A 239 19.84 -2.75 25.10
N PHE A 240 21.01 -3.26 24.70
CA PHE A 240 21.16 -4.62 24.21
C PHE A 240 21.09 -5.63 25.37
N GLN A 241 21.74 -5.28 26.50
CA GLN A 241 21.74 -6.13 27.68
C GLN A 241 20.33 -6.26 28.27
N THR A 242 19.65 -5.14 28.53
CA THR A 242 18.31 -5.17 29.15
C THR A 242 17.27 -5.86 28.29
N LYS A 243 17.25 -5.59 26.97
CA LYS A 243 16.29 -6.21 26.04
C LYS A 243 16.65 -7.67 25.79
N GLY A 244 17.93 -8.00 25.61
CA GLY A 244 18.41 -9.35 25.31
C GLY A 244 18.13 -10.33 26.44
N TRP A 245 18.53 -9.99 27.67
CA TRP A 245 18.26 -10.85 28.83
C TRP A 245 16.78 -11.02 29.13
N ARG A 246 15.98 -9.97 29.03
CA ARG A 246 14.51 -10.06 29.19
C ARG A 246 13.87 -10.98 28.13
N ALA A 247 14.35 -10.94 26.91
CA ALA A 247 13.85 -11.83 25.84
C ALA A 247 14.20 -13.30 26.10
N LEU A 248 15.42 -13.58 26.58
CA LEU A 248 15.87 -14.91 27.00
C LEU A 248 15.02 -15.47 28.16
N LEU A 249 14.83 -14.69 29.22
CA LEU A 249 14.02 -15.09 30.37
C LEU A 249 12.55 -15.40 30.01
N ARG A 250 12.05 -14.83 28.93
CA ARG A 250 10.70 -15.09 28.39
C ARG A 250 10.67 -16.22 27.35
N ALA A 251 11.75 -16.97 27.20
CA ALA A 251 11.90 -18.02 26.16
C ALA A 251 11.56 -17.56 24.74
N ALA A 252 11.83 -16.28 24.45
CA ALA A 252 11.60 -15.66 23.13
C ALA A 252 12.85 -14.90 22.69
N PRO A 253 13.97 -15.62 22.43
CA PRO A 253 15.24 -15.00 22.06
C PRO A 253 15.10 -14.18 20.78
N ASP A 254 15.80 -13.05 20.76
CA ASP A 254 15.84 -12.13 19.65
C ASP A 254 17.28 -11.76 19.31
N MET A 255 17.48 -10.84 18.35
CA MET A 255 18.79 -10.33 17.98
C MET A 255 19.56 -9.74 19.18
N ASN A 256 18.85 -9.03 20.11
CA ASN A 256 19.52 -8.46 21.30
C ASN A 256 20.01 -9.58 22.23
N SER A 257 19.35 -10.73 22.22
CA SER A 257 19.76 -11.90 22.98
C SER A 257 21.10 -12.45 22.49
N LEU A 258 21.29 -12.54 21.16
CA LEU A 258 22.57 -12.98 20.58
C LEU A 258 23.72 -12.05 20.96
N VAL A 259 23.46 -10.73 20.88
CA VAL A 259 24.45 -9.70 21.26
C VAL A 259 24.74 -9.77 22.76
N ALA A 260 23.72 -9.87 23.61
CA ALA A 260 23.87 -9.93 25.07
C ALA A 260 24.67 -11.16 25.52
N ILE A 261 24.40 -12.33 24.95
CA ILE A 261 25.14 -13.57 25.24
C ILE A 261 26.58 -13.43 24.74
N GLY A 262 26.80 -13.03 23.48
CA GLY A 262 28.12 -12.95 22.87
C GLY A 262 29.03 -11.96 23.59
N THR A 263 28.58 -10.72 23.81
CA THR A 263 29.36 -9.69 24.52
C THR A 263 29.48 -9.97 26.00
N GLY A 264 28.41 -10.52 26.64
CA GLY A 264 28.44 -10.92 28.04
C GLY A 264 29.42 -12.04 28.31
N ALA A 265 29.47 -13.06 27.44
CA ALA A 265 30.42 -14.17 27.56
C ALA A 265 31.89 -13.72 27.41
N ALA A 266 32.17 -12.87 26.40
CA ALA A 266 33.50 -12.30 26.21
C ALA A 266 33.94 -11.45 27.42
N PHE A 267 33.04 -10.60 27.93
CA PHE A 267 33.30 -9.76 29.10
C PHE A 267 33.52 -10.59 30.38
N ALA A 268 32.65 -11.58 30.63
CA ALA A 268 32.72 -12.42 31.83
C ALA A 268 34.05 -13.25 31.85
N TYR A 269 34.39 -13.85 30.71
CA TYR A 269 35.67 -14.57 30.58
C TYR A 269 36.86 -13.66 30.86
N SER A 270 36.89 -12.46 30.27
CA SER A 270 37.95 -11.49 30.46
C SER A 270 38.02 -10.99 31.92
N ALA A 271 36.89 -10.84 32.58
CA ALA A 271 36.84 -10.52 34.01
C ALA A 271 37.47 -11.63 34.88
N VAL A 272 37.11 -12.92 34.58
CA VAL A 272 37.75 -14.07 35.27
C VAL A 272 39.24 -14.09 35.02
N ALA A 273 39.74 -13.86 33.80
CA ALA A 273 41.15 -13.78 33.47
C ALA A 273 41.87 -12.66 34.21
N THR A 274 41.18 -11.52 34.41
CA THR A 274 41.77 -10.32 35.09
C THR A 274 41.80 -10.46 36.62
N PHE A 275 40.71 -10.93 37.25
CA PHE A 275 40.57 -10.87 38.70
C PHE A 275 40.85 -12.20 39.41
N THR A 276 40.66 -13.34 38.68
CA THR A 276 40.86 -14.66 39.20
C THR A 276 41.66 -15.56 38.25
N PRO A 277 42.84 -15.13 37.77
CA PRO A 277 43.63 -15.84 36.77
C PRO A 277 43.99 -17.28 37.17
N ALA A 278 44.02 -17.56 38.47
CA ALA A 278 44.29 -18.91 38.95
C ALA A 278 43.28 -19.97 38.56
N LEU A 279 42.05 -19.56 38.17
CA LEU A 279 41.01 -20.47 37.68
C LEU A 279 41.23 -20.88 36.22
N LEU A 280 42.15 -20.21 35.51
CA LEU A 280 42.42 -20.46 34.09
C LEU A 280 43.85 -21.04 33.94
N PRO A 281 44.03 -22.05 33.07
CA PRO A 281 45.37 -22.48 32.63
C PRO A 281 46.20 -21.29 32.13
N GLU A 282 47.50 -21.32 32.26
CA GLU A 282 48.39 -20.19 31.83
C GLU A 282 48.20 -19.84 30.35
N SER A 283 48.05 -20.83 29.51
CA SER A 283 47.83 -20.68 28.09
C SER A 283 46.45 -20.03 27.73
N ALA A 284 45.52 -20.00 28.68
CA ALA A 284 44.17 -19.44 28.47
C ALA A 284 43.97 -18.06 29.12
N ARG A 285 45.03 -17.47 29.69
CA ARG A 285 44.97 -16.15 30.34
C ARG A 285 45.05 -15.02 29.32
N HIS A 286 43.99 -14.88 28.48
CA HIS A 286 43.81 -13.78 27.53
C HIS A 286 42.54 -13.00 27.84
N VAL A 287 42.48 -11.74 27.45
CA VAL A 287 41.30 -10.88 27.61
C VAL A 287 40.68 -10.58 26.24
N PHE A 288 39.39 -10.35 26.18
CA PHE A 288 38.57 -10.02 25.00
C PHE A 288 37.64 -8.82 25.28
N PHE A 289 38.11 -7.89 26.13
CA PHE A 289 37.36 -6.68 26.47
C PHE A 289 37.18 -5.79 25.23
N GLU A 290 38.19 -5.73 24.37
CA GLU A 290 38.14 -4.98 23.11
C GLU A 290 37.13 -5.58 22.16
N ALA A 291 37.03 -6.91 22.09
CA ALA A 291 36.05 -7.59 21.24
C ALA A 291 34.63 -7.26 21.67
N ALA A 292 34.34 -7.34 22.99
CA ALA A 292 33.01 -7.00 23.50
C ALA A 292 32.63 -5.54 23.21
N ALA A 293 33.58 -4.60 23.39
CA ALA A 293 33.36 -3.18 23.15
C ALA A 293 33.20 -2.87 21.64
N VAL A 294 34.06 -3.44 20.81
CA VAL A 294 33.99 -3.27 19.33
C VAL A 294 32.66 -3.80 18.78
N ILE A 295 32.20 -4.97 19.25
CA ILE A 295 30.90 -5.53 18.83
C ILE A 295 29.78 -4.55 19.15
N VAL A 296 29.69 -4.04 20.38
CA VAL A 296 28.67 -3.06 20.78
C VAL A 296 28.74 -1.80 19.90
N THR A 297 29.95 -1.29 19.67
CA THR A 297 30.18 -0.08 18.87
C THR A 297 29.77 -0.28 17.40
N LEU A 298 30.14 -1.40 16.77
CA LEU A 298 29.78 -1.69 15.39
C LEU A 298 28.27 -1.94 15.22
N ILE A 299 27.62 -2.57 16.21
CA ILE A 299 26.17 -2.74 16.19
C ILE A 299 25.47 -1.38 16.34
N LEU A 300 25.95 -0.50 17.22
CA LEU A 300 25.43 0.88 17.33
C LEU A 300 25.62 1.67 16.03
N LEU A 301 26.78 1.52 15.37
CA LEU A 301 27.01 2.11 14.05
C LEU A 301 26.00 1.59 13.02
N GLY A 302 25.80 0.29 12.95
CA GLY A 302 24.80 -0.33 12.06
C GLY A 302 23.40 0.23 12.34
N ARG A 303 23.00 0.34 13.60
CA ARG A 303 21.69 0.91 14.00
C ARG A 303 21.56 2.40 13.69
N TRP A 304 22.60 3.16 13.85
CA TRP A 304 22.59 4.58 13.50
C TRP A 304 22.49 4.79 11.99
N LEU A 305 23.23 4.01 11.18
CA LEU A 305 23.13 4.03 9.72
C LEU A 305 21.73 3.58 9.25
N GLU A 306 21.16 2.57 9.89
CA GLU A 306 19.80 2.10 9.66
C GLU A 306 18.76 3.22 9.90
N ALA A 307 18.77 3.84 11.09
CA ALA A 307 17.86 4.92 11.45
C ALA A 307 17.97 6.12 10.49
N ARG A 308 19.20 6.50 10.11
CA ARG A 308 19.45 7.57 9.14
C ARG A 308 18.91 7.24 7.75
N SER A 309 18.99 5.98 7.35
CA SER A 309 18.55 5.53 6.03
C SER A 309 17.02 5.42 5.94
N LYS A 310 16.35 4.98 7.01
CA LYS A 310 14.88 4.96 7.10
C LYS A 310 14.26 6.35 6.90
N GLY A 311 14.90 7.41 7.35
CA GLY A 311 14.44 8.80 7.15
C GLY A 311 14.32 9.22 5.70
N ARG A 312 15.16 8.69 4.80
CA ARG A 312 15.14 9.00 3.37
C ARG A 312 14.03 8.28 2.60
N THR A 313 13.51 7.19 3.11
CA THR A 313 12.47 6.40 2.42
C THR A 313 11.07 7.01 2.53
N SER A 314 10.78 7.81 3.57
CA SER A 314 9.51 8.54 3.75
C SER A 314 9.42 9.88 3.00
N GLU A 315 10.41 10.21 2.17
CA GLU A 315 10.49 11.50 1.48
C GLU A 315 9.38 11.68 0.42
N ALA A 316 8.91 10.59 -0.20
CA ALA A 316 7.84 10.64 -1.20
C ALA A 316 6.51 11.12 -0.58
N ILE A 317 6.12 10.58 0.58
CA ILE A 317 4.91 11.04 1.30
C ILE A 317 5.07 12.50 1.71
N ARG A 318 6.25 12.89 2.24
CA ARG A 318 6.49 14.30 2.59
C ARG A 318 6.38 15.25 1.41
N ARG A 319 6.79 14.83 0.21
CA ARG A 319 6.60 15.62 -1.00
C ARG A 319 5.12 15.79 -1.33
N LEU A 320 4.31 14.74 -1.20
CA LEU A 320 2.88 14.81 -1.42
C LEU A 320 2.19 15.72 -0.37
N VAL A 321 2.51 15.56 0.91
CA VAL A 321 2.00 16.45 1.98
C VAL A 321 2.43 17.90 1.77
N GLY A 322 3.66 18.13 1.31
CA GLY A 322 4.18 19.46 1.00
C GLY A 322 3.56 20.13 -0.23
N LEU A 323 2.67 19.45 -0.96
CA LEU A 323 1.91 20.06 -2.06
C LEU A 323 0.77 20.95 -1.55
N GLN A 324 0.24 20.70 -0.37
CA GLN A 324 -0.81 21.52 0.23
C GLN A 324 -0.22 22.85 0.74
N PRO A 325 -0.73 24.00 0.28
CA PRO A 325 -0.26 25.30 0.78
C PRO A 325 -0.70 25.50 2.25
N PRO A 326 0.11 26.18 3.08
CA PRO A 326 -0.21 26.40 4.49
C PRO A 326 -1.36 27.39 4.69
N THR A 327 -1.58 28.30 3.73
CA THR A 327 -2.62 29.34 3.79
C THR A 327 -3.51 29.32 2.56
N ALA A 328 -4.71 29.88 2.69
CA ALA A 328 -5.66 30.05 1.60
C ALA A 328 -6.27 31.45 1.65
N ARG A 329 -6.57 32.03 0.49
CA ARG A 329 -7.27 33.32 0.37
C ARG A 329 -8.75 33.07 0.14
N VAL A 330 -9.57 33.51 1.07
CA VAL A 330 -11.02 33.32 1.02
C VAL A 330 -11.75 34.63 0.94
N LEU A 331 -12.89 34.64 0.26
CA LEU A 331 -13.80 35.77 0.21
C LEU A 331 -14.92 35.51 1.23
N ARG A 332 -14.85 36.15 2.40
CA ARG A 332 -15.88 36.07 3.43
C ARG A 332 -16.46 37.45 3.68
N GLY A 333 -17.78 37.59 3.59
CA GLY A 333 -18.43 38.88 3.76
C GLY A 333 -18.10 39.94 2.70
N GLY A 334 -17.56 39.55 1.55
CA GLY A 334 -17.13 40.46 0.48
C GLY A 334 -15.68 40.94 0.59
N GLU A 335 -14.96 40.58 1.65
CA GLU A 335 -13.56 40.95 1.87
C GLU A 335 -12.63 39.73 1.65
N GLU A 336 -11.46 39.98 1.03
CA GLU A 336 -10.40 38.99 0.93
C GLU A 336 -9.70 38.84 2.27
N GLN A 337 -9.61 37.60 2.77
CA GLN A 337 -8.91 37.25 3.99
C GLN A 337 -7.95 36.09 3.71
N GLU A 338 -6.73 36.18 4.23
CA GLU A 338 -5.80 35.05 4.22
C GLU A 338 -5.95 34.29 5.54
N ILE A 339 -6.31 33.02 5.41
CA ILE A 339 -6.52 32.13 6.56
C ILE A 339 -5.62 30.89 6.44
N PRO A 340 -5.27 30.23 7.56
CA PRO A 340 -4.66 28.89 7.50
C PRO A 340 -5.55 27.93 6.68
N ALA A 341 -4.95 27.12 5.79
CA ALA A 341 -5.71 26.18 4.96
C ALA A 341 -6.52 25.16 5.79
N ALA A 342 -6.09 24.86 7.01
CA ALA A 342 -6.82 24.02 7.96
C ALA A 342 -8.16 24.62 8.45
N GLN A 343 -8.38 25.93 8.28
CA GLN A 343 -9.62 26.64 8.67
C GLN A 343 -10.60 26.81 7.51
N LEU A 344 -10.28 26.28 6.33
CA LEU A 344 -11.20 26.22 5.20
C LEU A 344 -12.39 25.32 5.55
N VAL A 345 -13.58 25.77 5.16
CA VAL A 345 -14.82 24.99 5.25
C VAL A 345 -15.43 24.79 3.87
N SER A 346 -16.17 23.70 3.71
CA SER A 346 -16.91 23.45 2.47
C SER A 346 -17.91 24.59 2.22
N GLY A 347 -17.91 25.12 0.98
CA GLY A 347 -18.72 26.28 0.59
C GLY A 347 -17.95 27.61 0.53
N ASP A 348 -16.75 27.72 1.13
CA ASP A 348 -15.91 28.91 1.02
C ASP A 348 -15.57 29.23 -0.45
N ILE A 349 -15.58 30.51 -0.79
CA ILE A 349 -15.07 30.98 -2.10
C ILE A 349 -13.58 31.30 -1.94
N VAL A 350 -12.75 30.57 -2.65
CA VAL A 350 -11.30 30.67 -2.60
C VAL A 350 -10.79 31.35 -3.87
N LEU A 351 -9.90 32.33 -3.72
CA LEU A 351 -9.19 33.01 -4.80
C LEU A 351 -7.81 32.37 -4.97
N VAL A 352 -7.46 32.03 -6.24
CA VAL A 352 -6.14 31.50 -6.59
C VAL A 352 -5.53 32.40 -7.69
N ARG A 353 -4.35 32.90 -7.39
CA ARG A 353 -3.59 33.77 -8.30
C ARG A 353 -2.63 32.93 -9.17
N PRO A 354 -2.10 33.52 -10.26
CA PRO A 354 -1.10 32.84 -11.08
C PRO A 354 0.11 32.37 -10.25
N GLY A 355 0.52 31.12 -10.47
CA GLY A 355 1.64 30.48 -9.76
C GLY A 355 1.33 29.96 -8.34
N GLU A 356 0.14 30.24 -7.80
CA GLU A 356 -0.26 29.74 -6.48
C GLU A 356 -0.75 28.29 -6.55
N ARG A 357 -0.59 27.57 -5.44
CA ARG A 357 -1.15 26.23 -5.28
C ARG A 357 -2.59 26.29 -4.82
N ILE A 358 -3.42 25.41 -5.33
CA ILE A 358 -4.83 25.27 -4.96
C ILE A 358 -4.93 24.62 -3.58
N PRO A 359 -5.58 25.27 -2.58
CA PRO A 359 -5.53 24.79 -1.20
C PRO A 359 -6.53 23.67 -0.86
N ALA A 360 -7.58 23.49 -1.67
CA ALA A 360 -8.66 22.51 -1.44
C ALA A 360 -9.30 22.10 -2.77
N ASP A 361 -10.08 21.03 -2.76
CA ASP A 361 -10.85 20.64 -3.95
C ASP A 361 -12.11 21.48 -4.10
N GLY A 362 -12.52 21.76 -5.34
CA GLY A 362 -13.69 22.57 -5.57
C GLY A 362 -14.12 22.66 -7.03
N ALA A 363 -15.06 23.58 -7.29
CA ALA A 363 -15.54 23.91 -8.62
C ALA A 363 -15.34 25.40 -8.90
N VAL A 364 -14.77 25.73 -10.06
CA VAL A 364 -14.53 27.10 -10.51
C VAL A 364 -15.87 27.83 -10.62
N THR A 365 -15.96 29.02 -10.04
CA THR A 365 -17.14 29.90 -10.11
C THR A 365 -16.93 31.07 -11.04
N GLU A 366 -15.71 31.62 -11.08
CA GLU A 366 -15.36 32.79 -11.89
C GLU A 366 -13.92 32.70 -12.37
N GLY A 367 -13.64 33.26 -13.55
CA GLY A 367 -12.32 33.30 -14.17
C GLY A 367 -11.98 32.02 -14.92
N ALA A 368 -10.81 31.99 -15.56
CA ALA A 368 -10.28 30.81 -16.26
C ALA A 368 -8.75 30.78 -16.19
N SER A 369 -8.17 29.59 -16.16
CA SER A 369 -6.72 29.41 -16.18
C SER A 369 -6.35 28.02 -16.66
N PHE A 370 -5.08 27.81 -16.94
CA PHE A 370 -4.48 26.49 -17.10
C PHE A 370 -3.89 26.04 -15.77
N VAL A 371 -4.21 24.84 -15.33
CA VAL A 371 -3.74 24.26 -14.07
C VAL A 371 -2.83 23.07 -14.35
N ASP A 372 -1.62 23.10 -13.79
CA ASP A 372 -0.70 21.97 -13.81
C ASP A 372 -1.13 20.95 -12.74
N GLU A 373 -1.66 19.83 -13.21
CA GLU A 373 -2.11 18.71 -12.40
C GLU A 373 -1.13 17.53 -12.39
N ALA A 374 0.07 17.70 -13.01
CA ALA A 374 1.05 16.60 -13.18
C ALA A 374 1.46 15.93 -11.88
N MET A 375 1.51 16.66 -10.77
CA MET A 375 1.86 16.12 -9.45
C MET A 375 0.79 15.19 -8.86
N VAL A 376 -0.44 15.27 -9.35
CA VAL A 376 -1.57 14.45 -8.90
C VAL A 376 -1.91 13.40 -9.96
N THR A 377 -2.07 13.80 -11.22
CA THR A 377 -2.49 12.90 -12.30
C THR A 377 -1.32 12.19 -13.00
N GLY A 378 -0.12 12.74 -12.92
CA GLY A 378 1.05 12.27 -13.69
C GLY A 378 1.08 12.75 -15.14
N GLU A 379 0.05 13.49 -15.60
CA GLU A 379 -0.02 14.03 -16.97
C GLU A 379 0.68 15.38 -17.07
N PRO A 380 1.67 15.55 -17.97
CA PRO A 380 2.50 16.76 -18.00
C PRO A 380 1.84 17.97 -18.66
N VAL A 381 0.67 17.80 -19.29
CA VAL A 381 -0.01 18.87 -20.01
C VAL A 381 -0.97 19.62 -19.08
N PRO A 382 -0.83 20.95 -18.90
CA PRO A 382 -1.75 21.73 -18.09
C PRO A 382 -3.18 21.68 -18.64
N VAL A 383 -4.16 21.56 -17.73
CA VAL A 383 -5.58 21.43 -18.04
C VAL A 383 -6.27 22.78 -17.92
N GLU A 384 -7.05 23.17 -18.94
CA GLU A 384 -7.89 24.38 -18.90
C GLU A 384 -9.02 24.23 -17.88
N LYS A 385 -9.16 25.23 -16.99
CA LYS A 385 -10.23 25.32 -15.99
C LYS A 385 -11.02 26.58 -16.23
N SER A 386 -12.31 26.39 -16.49
CA SER A 386 -13.31 27.44 -16.72
C SER A 386 -14.47 27.29 -15.74
N PRO A 387 -15.41 28.23 -15.62
CA PRO A 387 -16.54 28.12 -14.71
C PRO A 387 -17.28 26.78 -14.83
N GLY A 388 -17.49 26.10 -13.69
CA GLY A 388 -18.03 24.75 -13.59
C GLY A 388 -16.99 23.63 -13.59
N ALA A 389 -15.74 23.89 -14.01
CA ALA A 389 -14.68 22.89 -13.99
C ALA A 389 -14.23 22.55 -12.57
N LYS A 390 -13.94 21.27 -12.31
CA LYS A 390 -13.38 20.83 -11.04
C LYS A 390 -11.90 21.19 -10.92
N VAL A 391 -11.46 21.58 -9.72
CA VAL A 391 -10.07 21.84 -9.36
C VAL A 391 -9.67 20.98 -8.18
N THR A 392 -8.42 20.53 -8.16
CA THR A 392 -7.90 19.62 -7.15
C THR A 392 -6.85 20.30 -6.28
N GLY A 393 -6.94 20.14 -4.97
CA GLY A 393 -5.98 20.68 -4.02
C GLY A 393 -4.58 20.14 -4.23
N GLY A 394 -3.56 21.00 -4.06
CA GLY A 394 -2.14 20.67 -4.27
C GLY A 394 -1.62 20.91 -5.69
N THR A 395 -2.49 21.10 -6.68
CA THR A 395 -2.13 21.44 -8.07
C THR A 395 -1.73 22.93 -8.19
N VAL A 396 -1.04 23.30 -9.26
CA VAL A 396 -0.46 24.64 -9.44
C VAL A 396 -1.23 25.41 -10.51
N ASN A 397 -1.74 26.58 -10.13
CA ASN A 397 -2.38 27.48 -11.08
C ASN A 397 -1.35 28.12 -12.02
N GLY A 398 -1.64 28.14 -13.32
CA GLY A 398 -0.77 28.71 -14.35
C GLY A 398 -0.88 30.23 -14.47
N THR A 399 -1.42 30.74 -15.59
CA THR A 399 -1.31 32.14 -16.00
C THR A 399 -2.52 33.02 -15.64
N GLY A 400 -3.70 32.43 -15.43
CA GLY A 400 -4.93 33.15 -15.09
C GLY A 400 -5.17 33.20 -13.58
N ALA A 401 -6.07 34.10 -13.13
CA ALA A 401 -6.64 34.06 -11.79
C ALA A 401 -8.08 33.55 -11.87
N PHE A 402 -8.48 32.73 -10.90
CA PHE A 402 -9.86 32.23 -10.82
C PHE A 402 -10.33 32.15 -9.36
N ARG A 403 -11.65 32.13 -9.21
CA ARG A 403 -12.31 31.82 -7.95
C ARG A 403 -12.99 30.47 -8.04
N PHE A 404 -12.94 29.72 -6.99
CA PHE A 404 -13.63 28.45 -6.90
C PHE A 404 -14.34 28.29 -5.57
N ARG A 405 -15.43 27.51 -5.56
CA ARG A 405 -16.13 27.12 -4.34
C ARG A 405 -15.52 25.83 -3.83
N ALA A 406 -15.03 25.81 -2.59
CA ALA A 406 -14.52 24.61 -1.95
C ALA A 406 -15.63 23.58 -1.75
N THR A 407 -15.41 22.34 -2.23
CA THR A 407 -16.33 21.21 -2.10
C THR A 407 -15.83 20.18 -1.10
N ALA A 408 -14.51 19.95 -1.07
CA ALA A 408 -13.87 19.07 -0.09
C ALA A 408 -12.64 19.76 0.52
N VAL A 409 -12.53 19.67 1.84
CA VAL A 409 -11.49 20.35 2.61
C VAL A 409 -10.81 19.41 3.60
N GLY A 410 -9.60 19.75 4.03
CA GLY A 410 -8.85 18.99 5.04
C GLY A 410 -8.64 17.53 4.64
N GLY A 411 -9.05 16.62 5.49
CA GLY A 411 -8.91 15.18 5.28
C GLY A 411 -9.76 14.58 4.13
N GLN A 412 -10.72 15.34 3.59
CA GLN A 412 -11.61 14.88 2.53
C GLN A 412 -11.07 15.19 1.12
N THR A 413 -9.99 15.99 0.99
CA THR A 413 -9.40 16.31 -0.30
C THR A 413 -8.80 15.06 -0.97
N VAL A 414 -8.79 15.04 -2.31
CA VAL A 414 -8.18 13.97 -3.13
C VAL A 414 -6.73 13.75 -2.70
N LEU A 415 -5.96 14.84 -2.50
CA LEU A 415 -4.58 14.75 -2.04
C LEU A 415 -4.46 14.05 -0.67
N SER A 416 -5.34 14.36 0.28
CA SER A 416 -5.36 13.71 1.60
C SER A 416 -5.75 12.23 1.50
N GLN A 417 -6.63 11.87 0.57
CA GLN A 417 -6.99 10.48 0.28
C GLN A 417 -5.80 9.71 -0.33
N ILE A 418 -5.08 10.34 -1.27
CA ILE A 418 -3.84 9.77 -1.85
C ILE A 418 -2.81 9.46 -0.75
N VAL A 419 -2.54 10.44 0.12
CA VAL A 419 -1.60 10.27 1.24
C VAL A 419 -2.02 9.09 2.12
N ARG A 420 -3.30 9.00 2.49
CA ARG A 420 -3.84 7.89 3.29
C ARG A 420 -3.68 6.53 2.59
N MET A 421 -4.00 6.44 1.30
CA MET A 421 -3.82 5.20 0.54
C MET A 421 -2.36 4.74 0.52
N VAL A 422 -1.41 5.65 0.32
CA VAL A 422 0.03 5.33 0.35
C VAL A 422 0.46 4.89 1.76
N GLU A 423 -0.01 5.55 2.81
CA GLU A 423 0.26 5.15 4.21
C GLU A 423 -0.29 3.76 4.52
N GLN A 424 -1.52 3.46 4.12
CA GLN A 424 -2.15 2.15 4.30
C GLN A 424 -1.39 1.05 3.57
N ALA A 425 -1.01 1.29 2.30
CA ALA A 425 -0.21 0.34 1.53
C ALA A 425 1.14 0.06 2.20
N GLN A 426 1.80 1.09 2.75
CA GLN A 426 3.06 0.95 3.47
C GLN A 426 2.91 0.27 4.83
N GLY A 427 1.75 0.43 5.47
CA GLY A 427 1.41 -0.18 6.76
C GLY A 427 1.09 -1.67 6.65
N SER A 428 0.61 -2.14 5.51
CA SER A 428 0.17 -3.51 5.31
C SER A 428 1.35 -4.50 5.24
N LYS A 429 1.11 -5.75 5.65
CA LYS A 429 2.12 -6.81 5.70
C LYS A 429 1.97 -7.75 4.52
N LEU A 430 3.00 -7.85 3.69
CA LEU A 430 3.01 -8.75 2.55
C LEU A 430 3.11 -10.22 2.99
N PRO A 431 2.57 -11.18 2.20
CA PRO A 431 2.75 -12.60 2.45
C PRO A 431 4.22 -13.03 2.53
N ILE A 432 5.09 -12.47 1.69
CA ILE A 432 6.54 -12.73 1.75
C ILE A 432 7.16 -12.26 3.08
N GLN A 433 6.70 -11.16 3.66
CA GLN A 433 7.16 -10.69 4.96
C GLN A 433 6.73 -11.64 6.07
N ALA A 434 5.49 -12.14 6.04
CA ALA A 434 5.02 -13.12 7.00
C ALA A 434 5.83 -14.43 6.95
N LEU A 435 6.27 -14.86 5.76
CA LEU A 435 7.16 -16.00 5.59
C LEU A 435 8.53 -15.74 6.24
N VAL A 436 9.13 -14.58 5.96
CA VAL A 436 10.43 -14.16 6.53
C VAL A 436 10.39 -14.13 8.05
N ASP A 437 9.32 -13.56 8.64
CA ASP A 437 9.15 -13.51 10.09
C ASP A 437 9.06 -14.93 10.71
N ARG A 438 8.35 -15.86 10.04
CA ARG A 438 8.26 -17.25 10.46
C ARG A 438 9.63 -17.93 10.43
N VAL A 439 10.40 -17.73 9.39
CA VAL A 439 11.79 -18.27 9.29
C VAL A 439 12.64 -17.73 10.44
N THR A 440 12.54 -16.45 10.75
CA THR A 440 13.31 -15.82 11.83
C THR A 440 13.03 -16.40 13.21
N LEU A 441 11.80 -16.79 13.49
CA LEU A 441 11.42 -17.40 14.77
C LEU A 441 12.19 -18.71 15.06
N TRP A 442 12.51 -19.49 14.03
CA TRP A 442 13.27 -20.72 14.14
C TRP A 442 14.77 -20.50 14.00
N PHE A 443 15.17 -19.51 13.24
CA PHE A 443 16.57 -19.24 12.94
C PHE A 443 17.38 -18.87 14.19
N VAL A 444 16.86 -17.98 15.04
CA VAL A 444 17.59 -17.53 16.25
C VAL A 444 17.86 -18.68 17.24
N PRO A 445 16.87 -19.48 17.64
CA PRO A 445 17.13 -20.67 18.48
C PRO A 445 18.10 -21.68 17.83
N ALA A 446 17.99 -21.93 16.52
CA ALA A 446 18.88 -22.84 15.80
C ALA A 446 20.34 -22.35 15.84
N VAL A 447 20.58 -21.07 15.65
CA VAL A 447 21.91 -20.45 15.75
C VAL A 447 22.47 -20.54 17.17
N MET A 448 21.65 -20.33 18.19
CA MET A 448 22.09 -20.50 19.59
C MET A 448 22.51 -21.94 19.86
N GLY A 449 21.76 -22.92 19.36
CA GLY A 449 22.12 -24.34 19.43
C GLY A 449 23.43 -24.64 18.70
N LEU A 450 23.61 -24.07 17.49
CA LEU A 450 24.84 -24.24 16.72
C LEU A 450 26.06 -23.60 17.42
N ALA A 451 25.90 -22.42 18.03
CA ALA A 451 26.96 -21.79 18.79
C ALA A 451 27.36 -22.62 20.03
N ALA A 452 26.38 -23.17 20.74
CA ALA A 452 26.63 -24.10 21.85
C ALA A 452 27.34 -25.37 21.37
N LEU A 453 26.91 -25.96 20.24
CA LEU A 453 27.58 -27.11 19.63
C LEU A 453 29.02 -26.78 19.21
N THR A 454 29.23 -25.61 18.59
CA THR A 454 30.58 -25.11 18.24
C THR A 454 31.47 -25.02 19.49
N PHE A 455 30.95 -24.42 20.57
CA PHE A 455 31.68 -24.31 21.82
C PHE A 455 32.10 -25.68 22.35
N VAL A 456 31.19 -26.64 22.42
CA VAL A 456 31.46 -28.01 22.92
C VAL A 456 32.43 -28.74 22.01
N ALA A 457 32.28 -28.61 20.69
CA ALA A 457 33.17 -29.25 19.73
C ALA A 457 34.64 -28.76 19.86
N TRP A 458 34.83 -27.44 20.02
CA TRP A 458 36.16 -26.86 20.26
C TRP A 458 36.74 -27.23 21.62
N LEU A 459 35.88 -27.37 22.68
CA LEU A 459 36.35 -27.87 23.97
C LEU A 459 36.85 -29.33 23.90
N ALA A 460 36.17 -30.21 23.11
CA ALA A 460 36.47 -31.59 22.97
C ALA A 460 37.64 -31.90 22.02
N PHE A 461 37.72 -31.18 20.91
CA PHE A 461 38.62 -31.49 19.79
C PHE A 461 39.57 -30.34 19.43
N GLY A 462 39.43 -29.16 20.04
CA GLY A 462 40.26 -28.01 19.69
C GLY A 462 41.69 -28.08 20.27
N PRO A 463 42.63 -27.31 19.69
CA PRO A 463 43.95 -27.15 20.26
C PRO A 463 43.91 -26.38 21.58
N GLN A 464 44.98 -26.50 22.36
CA GLN A 464 45.10 -25.69 23.59
C GLN A 464 45.45 -24.23 23.25
N PRO A 465 44.82 -23.25 23.89
CA PRO A 465 43.79 -23.34 24.95
C PRO A 465 42.36 -23.55 24.37
N ALA A 466 41.79 -24.74 24.47
CA ALA A 466 40.54 -25.14 23.87
C ALA A 466 39.34 -24.29 24.32
N LEU A 467 39.34 -23.86 25.58
CA LEU A 467 38.30 -22.98 26.14
C LEU A 467 38.23 -21.61 25.40
N THR A 468 39.41 -21.03 25.13
CA THR A 468 39.53 -19.73 24.44
C THR A 468 39.05 -19.85 23.00
N PHE A 469 39.51 -20.86 22.25
CA PHE A 469 39.06 -21.12 20.88
C PHE A 469 37.54 -21.41 20.83
N GLY A 470 37.04 -22.22 21.76
CA GLY A 470 35.59 -22.51 21.84
C GLY A 470 34.76 -21.27 22.06
N LEU A 471 35.18 -20.39 22.99
CA LEU A 471 34.46 -19.15 23.27
C LEU A 471 34.46 -18.20 22.08
N VAL A 472 35.64 -17.94 21.49
CA VAL A 472 35.80 -16.98 20.38
C VAL A 472 34.97 -17.42 19.16
N ASN A 473 35.02 -18.72 18.79
CA ASN A 473 34.28 -19.23 17.65
C ASN A 473 32.78 -19.28 17.93
N ALA A 474 32.33 -19.66 19.14
CA ALA A 474 30.90 -19.59 19.49
C ALA A 474 30.36 -18.16 19.46
N VAL A 475 31.11 -17.19 19.98
CA VAL A 475 30.74 -15.75 19.90
C VAL A 475 30.73 -15.29 18.46
N ALA A 476 31.70 -15.67 17.63
CA ALA A 476 31.72 -15.35 16.20
C ALA A 476 30.48 -15.89 15.47
N VAL A 477 30.05 -17.14 15.77
CA VAL A 477 28.82 -17.72 15.23
C VAL A 477 27.59 -16.93 15.67
N LEU A 478 27.46 -16.55 16.93
CA LEU A 478 26.32 -15.76 17.41
C LEU A 478 26.22 -14.41 16.73
N ILE A 479 27.35 -13.77 16.47
CA ILE A 479 27.37 -12.43 15.88
C ILE A 479 27.12 -12.45 14.39
N ILE A 480 27.83 -13.30 13.62
CA ILE A 480 27.67 -13.36 12.17
C ILE A 480 26.26 -13.80 11.76
N ALA A 481 25.62 -14.62 12.59
CA ALA A 481 24.27 -15.10 12.32
C ALA A 481 23.17 -14.08 12.60
N CYS A 482 23.49 -12.87 13.08
CA CYS A 482 22.48 -11.85 13.34
C CYS A 482 21.80 -11.39 12.03
N PRO A 483 20.49 -11.62 11.83
CA PRO A 483 19.79 -11.28 10.59
C PRO A 483 19.34 -9.80 10.58
N CYS A 484 20.24 -8.85 10.90
CA CYS A 484 19.90 -7.45 11.09
C CYS A 484 19.29 -6.80 9.84
N ALA A 485 19.85 -7.09 8.66
CA ALA A 485 19.39 -6.55 7.38
C ALA A 485 18.02 -7.10 6.94
N MET A 486 17.65 -8.29 7.39
CA MET A 486 16.43 -8.99 6.99
C MET A 486 15.15 -8.22 7.40
N GLY A 487 15.14 -7.63 8.61
CA GLY A 487 14.01 -6.83 9.09
C GLY A 487 13.74 -5.57 8.26
N LEU A 488 14.72 -5.13 7.44
CA LEU A 488 14.64 -3.96 6.57
C LEU A 488 14.39 -4.31 5.11
N ALA A 489 14.77 -5.49 4.67
CA ALA A 489 14.80 -5.90 3.26
C ALA A 489 13.43 -5.70 2.58
N THR A 490 12.35 -6.16 3.19
CA THR A 490 11.01 -6.05 2.65
C THR A 490 10.38 -4.66 2.87
N PRO A 491 10.29 -4.11 4.10
CA PRO A 491 9.59 -2.85 4.32
C PRO A 491 10.21 -1.68 3.60
N THR A 492 11.56 -1.61 3.51
CA THR A 492 12.23 -0.50 2.81
C THR A 492 11.94 -0.52 1.31
N SER A 493 11.97 -1.70 0.69
CA SER A 493 11.66 -1.85 -0.74
C SER A 493 10.20 -1.49 -1.04
N ILE A 494 9.26 -1.90 -0.17
CA ILE A 494 7.83 -1.54 -0.29
C ILE A 494 7.68 -0.02 -0.22
N MET A 495 8.27 0.61 0.80
CA MET A 495 8.15 2.05 1.03
C MET A 495 8.68 2.87 -0.16
N VAL A 496 9.85 2.47 -0.70
CA VAL A 496 10.42 3.13 -1.89
C VAL A 496 9.61 2.83 -3.14
N GLY A 497 9.18 1.58 -3.32
CA GLY A 497 8.40 1.14 -4.48
C GLY A 497 7.02 1.79 -4.54
N THR A 498 6.25 1.78 -3.44
CA THR A 498 4.92 2.43 -3.39
C THR A 498 5.02 3.95 -3.46
N GLY A 499 6.06 4.54 -2.85
CA GLY A 499 6.32 5.97 -3.00
C GLY A 499 6.64 6.35 -4.45
N ARG A 500 7.45 5.55 -5.15
CA ARG A 500 7.73 5.78 -6.58
C ARG A 500 6.51 5.54 -7.46
N ALA A 501 5.68 4.55 -7.13
CA ALA A 501 4.41 4.30 -7.81
C ALA A 501 3.49 5.52 -7.70
N ALA A 502 3.33 6.09 -6.50
CA ALA A 502 2.50 7.27 -6.27
C ALA A 502 3.00 8.50 -7.06
N GLU A 503 4.33 8.72 -7.14
CA GLU A 503 4.91 9.76 -7.98
C GLU A 503 4.60 9.57 -9.49
N LEU A 504 4.29 8.33 -9.90
CA LEU A 504 3.93 7.97 -11.28
C LEU A 504 2.41 7.85 -11.47
N GLY A 505 1.60 8.33 -10.52
CA GLY A 505 0.14 8.27 -10.59
C GLY A 505 -0.46 6.88 -10.35
N VAL A 506 0.30 5.94 -9.79
CA VAL A 506 -0.17 4.58 -9.46
C VAL A 506 -0.27 4.44 -7.94
N LEU A 507 -1.48 4.26 -7.44
CA LEU A 507 -1.76 4.14 -6.01
C LEU A 507 -2.14 2.71 -5.65
N PHE A 508 -1.39 2.09 -4.75
CA PHE A 508 -1.74 0.82 -4.14
C PHE A 508 -2.54 1.07 -2.86
N ARG A 509 -3.77 0.60 -2.77
CA ARG A 509 -4.57 0.69 -1.54
C ARG A 509 -4.13 -0.32 -0.50
N LYS A 510 -3.73 -1.51 -0.94
CA LYS A 510 -3.23 -2.59 -0.09
C LYS A 510 -1.83 -2.98 -0.54
N GLY A 511 -0.90 -3.14 0.39
CA GLY A 511 0.44 -3.60 0.04
C GLY A 511 0.43 -5.00 -0.57
N GLU A 512 -0.53 -5.86 -0.19
CA GLU A 512 -0.69 -7.19 -0.78
C GLU A 512 -0.91 -7.14 -2.29
N ALA A 513 -1.61 -6.11 -2.80
CA ALA A 513 -1.82 -5.89 -4.22
C ALA A 513 -0.51 -5.72 -4.98
N LEU A 514 0.52 -5.11 -4.36
CA LEU A 514 1.85 -4.99 -4.95
C LEU A 514 2.49 -6.37 -5.22
N GLN A 515 2.29 -7.32 -4.32
CA GLN A 515 2.76 -8.69 -4.52
C GLN A 515 1.87 -9.46 -5.48
N ALA A 516 0.54 -9.38 -5.33
CA ALA A 516 -0.42 -10.10 -6.15
C ALA A 516 -0.31 -9.71 -7.64
N LEU A 517 -0.12 -8.42 -7.94
CA LEU A 517 0.02 -7.91 -9.31
C LEU A 517 1.22 -8.51 -10.05
N ARG A 518 2.31 -8.81 -9.35
CA ARG A 518 3.46 -9.54 -9.94
C ARG A 518 3.06 -10.90 -10.48
N ASP A 519 2.17 -11.61 -9.78
CA ASP A 519 1.83 -13.01 -10.04
C ASP A 519 0.66 -13.14 -11.04
N VAL A 520 0.07 -12.02 -11.48
CA VAL A 520 -0.98 -11.96 -12.50
C VAL A 520 -0.46 -12.46 -13.84
N GLN A 521 -1.28 -13.24 -14.51
CA GLN A 521 -1.04 -13.84 -15.81
C GLN A 521 -1.99 -13.32 -16.88
N VAL A 522 -3.23 -12.96 -16.48
CA VAL A 522 -4.29 -12.49 -17.37
C VAL A 522 -4.75 -11.11 -16.94
N VAL A 523 -4.83 -10.18 -17.89
CA VAL A 523 -5.42 -8.86 -17.69
C VAL A 523 -6.73 -8.79 -18.46
N ALA A 524 -7.84 -8.76 -17.75
CA ALA A 524 -9.18 -8.53 -18.28
C ALA A 524 -9.45 -7.02 -18.30
N LEU A 525 -9.65 -6.45 -19.47
CA LEU A 525 -9.82 -5.01 -19.67
C LEU A 525 -11.29 -4.73 -20.06
N ASP A 526 -11.94 -3.86 -19.32
CA ASP A 526 -13.20 -3.29 -19.80
C ASP A 526 -12.97 -2.47 -21.07
N LYS A 527 -13.97 -2.39 -21.93
CA LYS A 527 -13.88 -1.58 -23.15
C LYS A 527 -14.13 -0.10 -22.88
N THR A 528 -15.33 0.19 -22.36
CA THR A 528 -15.88 1.56 -22.29
C THR A 528 -15.22 2.36 -21.19
N GLY A 529 -14.68 3.56 -21.48
CA GLY A 529 -13.97 4.38 -20.49
C GLY A 529 -12.56 3.89 -20.15
N THR A 530 -12.26 2.61 -20.40
CA THR A 530 -10.94 1.98 -20.16
C THR A 530 -10.09 1.95 -21.41
N LEU A 531 -10.47 1.19 -22.44
CA LEU A 531 -9.79 1.16 -23.76
C LEU A 531 -10.18 2.35 -24.63
N THR A 532 -11.40 2.86 -24.44
CA THR A 532 -12.01 3.96 -25.16
C THR A 532 -12.23 5.17 -24.26
N LEU A 533 -12.59 6.32 -24.84
CA LEU A 533 -12.81 7.57 -24.10
C LEU A 533 -14.05 7.54 -23.18
N GLY A 534 -14.98 6.59 -23.37
CA GLY A 534 -16.28 6.57 -22.70
C GLY A 534 -17.21 7.72 -23.14
N ARG A 535 -16.89 8.38 -24.23
CA ARG A 535 -17.64 9.50 -24.79
C ARG A 535 -17.92 9.21 -26.26
N PRO A 536 -19.12 8.68 -26.61
CA PRO A 536 -19.50 8.48 -27.97
C PRO A 536 -19.43 9.78 -28.78
N VAL A 537 -19.00 9.68 -30.03
CA VAL A 537 -18.98 10.80 -30.99
C VAL A 537 -19.69 10.37 -32.27
N LEU A 538 -20.31 11.33 -32.95
CA LEU A 538 -20.83 11.11 -34.30
C LEU A 538 -19.66 11.01 -35.27
N THR A 539 -19.47 9.84 -35.87
CA THR A 539 -18.34 9.57 -36.77
C THR A 539 -18.73 9.73 -38.26
N ASP A 540 -19.94 9.37 -38.61
CA ASP A 540 -20.41 9.37 -40.01
C ASP A 540 -21.86 9.78 -40.07
N LEU A 541 -22.19 10.43 -41.20
CA LEU A 541 -23.54 10.76 -41.60
C LEU A 541 -23.67 10.54 -43.10
N ALA A 542 -24.38 9.51 -43.48
CA ALA A 542 -24.72 9.21 -44.87
C ALA A 542 -26.16 9.61 -45.12
N ILE A 543 -26.41 10.43 -46.14
CA ILE A 543 -27.73 10.96 -46.47
C ILE A 543 -28.21 10.42 -47.81
N VAL A 544 -29.50 10.43 -48.03
CA VAL A 544 -30.09 10.14 -49.35
C VAL A 544 -29.76 11.25 -50.33
N PRO A 545 -29.42 10.94 -51.59
CA PRO A 545 -29.14 11.94 -52.61
C PRO A 545 -30.29 12.96 -52.76
N GLY A 546 -29.92 14.28 -52.75
CA GLY A 546 -30.84 15.39 -52.84
C GLY A 546 -31.27 16.02 -51.52
N GLU A 547 -30.91 15.44 -50.39
CA GLU A 547 -31.12 16.05 -49.07
C GLU A 547 -29.86 16.85 -48.66
N ASP A 548 -30.03 17.82 -47.75
CA ASP A 548 -28.92 18.65 -47.23
C ASP A 548 -28.43 18.10 -45.87
N GLU A 549 -27.15 17.78 -45.79
CA GLU A 549 -26.54 17.16 -44.61
C GLU A 549 -26.70 18.00 -43.33
N ALA A 550 -26.55 19.33 -43.46
CA ALA A 550 -26.67 20.21 -42.31
C ALA A 550 -28.09 20.28 -41.78
N SER A 551 -29.08 20.34 -42.70
CA SER A 551 -30.50 20.36 -42.35
C SER A 551 -30.95 19.05 -41.69
N ILE A 552 -30.51 17.90 -42.24
CA ILE A 552 -30.86 16.60 -41.64
C ILE A 552 -30.22 16.45 -40.24
N LEU A 553 -28.92 16.84 -40.09
CA LEU A 553 -28.26 16.78 -38.79
C LEU A 553 -28.93 17.72 -37.76
N ALA A 554 -29.37 18.91 -38.15
CA ALA A 554 -30.08 19.83 -37.28
C ALA A 554 -31.42 19.27 -36.81
N LEU A 555 -32.20 18.61 -37.73
CA LEU A 555 -33.46 17.97 -37.37
C LEU A 555 -33.29 16.77 -36.42
N VAL A 556 -32.31 15.94 -36.70
CA VAL A 556 -31.96 14.78 -35.83
C VAL A 556 -31.49 15.26 -34.45
N ALA A 557 -30.58 16.23 -34.42
CA ALA A 557 -30.07 16.79 -33.17
C ALA A 557 -31.17 17.50 -32.35
N ALA A 558 -32.16 18.12 -33.00
CA ALA A 558 -33.29 18.71 -32.30
C ALA A 558 -34.17 17.67 -31.57
N VAL A 559 -34.36 16.47 -32.13
CA VAL A 559 -35.02 15.33 -31.42
C VAL A 559 -34.15 14.86 -30.26
N GLU A 560 -32.89 14.63 -30.53
CA GLU A 560 -31.97 14.06 -29.56
C GLU A 560 -31.59 15.04 -28.40
N ALA A 561 -31.78 16.33 -28.60
CA ALA A 561 -31.61 17.34 -27.54
C ALA A 561 -32.54 17.14 -26.32
N GLN A 562 -33.63 16.37 -26.49
CA GLN A 562 -34.54 16.04 -25.41
C GLN A 562 -34.22 14.68 -24.75
N SER A 563 -33.17 13.99 -25.22
CA SER A 563 -32.75 12.68 -24.71
C SER A 563 -31.48 12.81 -23.84
N GLU A 564 -31.47 12.16 -22.68
CA GLU A 564 -30.28 12.08 -21.83
C GLU A 564 -29.31 10.97 -22.27
N HIS A 565 -29.61 10.24 -23.34
CA HIS A 565 -28.80 9.11 -23.78
C HIS A 565 -27.42 9.60 -24.32
N PRO A 566 -26.27 8.94 -23.98
CA PRO A 566 -24.95 9.34 -24.45
C PRO A 566 -24.82 9.47 -25.98
N VAL A 567 -25.52 8.61 -26.73
CA VAL A 567 -25.57 8.65 -28.21
C VAL A 567 -26.27 9.92 -28.67
N ALA A 568 -27.33 10.33 -27.98
CA ALA A 568 -28.07 11.56 -28.30
C ALA A 568 -27.18 12.79 -28.08
N GLN A 569 -26.47 12.84 -26.96
CA GLN A 569 -25.50 13.91 -26.66
C GLN A 569 -24.39 14.00 -27.70
N ALA A 570 -23.90 12.87 -28.22
CA ALA A 570 -22.91 12.82 -29.30
C ALA A 570 -23.41 13.52 -30.57
N ILE A 571 -24.67 13.28 -30.96
CA ILE A 571 -25.29 13.89 -32.14
C ILE A 571 -25.49 15.39 -31.93
N VAL A 572 -26.02 15.79 -30.77
CA VAL A 572 -26.23 17.21 -30.43
C VAL A 572 -24.90 17.97 -30.40
N THR A 573 -23.86 17.38 -29.80
CA THR A 573 -22.51 17.99 -29.74
C THR A 573 -21.94 18.17 -31.15
N ALA A 574 -22.13 17.21 -32.04
CA ALA A 574 -21.66 17.29 -33.41
C ALA A 574 -22.40 18.37 -34.19
N ALA A 575 -23.70 18.58 -33.98
CA ALA A 575 -24.48 19.64 -34.57
C ALA A 575 -24.00 21.02 -34.08
N HIS A 576 -23.82 21.18 -32.77
CA HIS A 576 -23.28 22.44 -32.21
C HIS A 576 -21.87 22.75 -32.67
N ALA A 577 -20.99 21.77 -32.79
CA ALA A 577 -19.63 21.93 -33.33
C ALA A 577 -19.60 22.41 -34.78
N ARG A 578 -20.67 22.11 -35.55
CA ARG A 578 -20.84 22.61 -36.92
C ARG A 578 -21.60 23.95 -37.00
N GLY A 579 -21.90 24.56 -35.85
CA GLY A 579 -22.59 25.87 -35.76
C GLY A 579 -24.06 25.81 -36.17
N LEU A 580 -24.71 24.63 -36.13
CA LEU A 580 -26.10 24.48 -36.50
C LEU A 580 -27.04 24.94 -35.38
N ALA A 581 -28.02 25.75 -35.76
CA ALA A 581 -29.12 26.15 -34.87
C ALA A 581 -30.16 24.99 -34.78
N LEU A 582 -30.55 24.61 -33.58
CA LEU A 582 -31.52 23.54 -33.34
C LEU A 582 -32.90 24.15 -33.15
N SER A 583 -33.89 23.67 -33.95
CA SER A 583 -35.29 24.02 -33.77
C SER A 583 -35.88 23.35 -32.55
N GLN A 584 -36.92 23.91 -31.96
CA GLN A 584 -37.60 23.33 -30.84
C GLN A 584 -38.37 22.08 -31.26
N ALA A 585 -38.08 20.93 -30.63
CA ALA A 585 -38.85 19.71 -30.83
C ALA A 585 -40.04 19.66 -29.86
N THR A 586 -41.16 19.22 -30.39
CA THR A 586 -42.43 18.98 -29.63
C THR A 586 -42.90 17.54 -29.80
N GLU A 587 -43.85 17.09 -28.97
CA GLU A 587 -44.35 15.69 -28.96
C GLU A 587 -43.23 14.64 -28.88
N PHE A 588 -42.20 14.87 -28.10
CA PHE A 588 -41.12 13.92 -27.94
C PHE A 588 -41.59 12.61 -27.30
N THR A 589 -41.22 11.51 -27.90
CA THR A 589 -41.51 10.17 -27.42
C THR A 589 -40.27 9.28 -27.58
N ALA A 590 -39.70 8.82 -26.46
CA ALA A 590 -38.60 7.85 -26.47
C ALA A 590 -39.15 6.44 -26.30
N VAL A 591 -38.61 5.50 -27.08
CA VAL A 591 -38.87 4.06 -26.95
C VAL A 591 -37.56 3.41 -26.48
N PRO A 592 -37.47 3.02 -25.20
CA PRO A 592 -36.26 2.44 -24.66
C PRO A 592 -35.70 1.28 -25.47
N GLY A 593 -34.42 1.35 -25.84
CA GLY A 593 -33.76 0.33 -26.65
C GLY A 593 -34.10 0.33 -28.15
N PHE A 594 -34.93 1.24 -28.63
CA PHE A 594 -35.30 1.36 -30.03
C PHE A 594 -34.89 2.70 -30.64
N GLY A 595 -35.31 3.82 -30.08
CA GLY A 595 -35.04 5.16 -30.58
C GLY A 595 -36.02 6.19 -30.04
N ALA A 596 -36.02 7.38 -30.65
CA ALA A 596 -36.85 8.51 -30.29
C ALA A 596 -37.58 9.11 -31.52
N THR A 597 -38.70 9.76 -31.29
CA THR A 597 -39.43 10.56 -32.32
C THR A 597 -39.91 11.85 -31.70
N ALA A 598 -39.94 12.91 -32.48
CA ALA A 598 -40.55 14.20 -32.15
C ALA A 598 -41.07 14.93 -33.41
N LEU A 599 -41.86 15.98 -33.18
CA LEU A 599 -42.24 16.91 -34.25
C LEU A 599 -41.30 18.10 -34.22
N VAL A 600 -40.56 18.30 -35.32
CA VAL A 600 -39.61 19.42 -35.54
C VAL A 600 -40.01 20.14 -36.80
N ASP A 601 -40.23 21.44 -36.73
CA ASP A 601 -40.67 22.27 -37.85
C ASP A 601 -41.85 21.67 -38.62
N SER A 602 -42.87 21.18 -37.89
CA SER A 602 -44.07 20.51 -38.40
C SER A 602 -43.78 19.20 -39.18
N ARG A 603 -42.58 18.64 -39.09
CA ARG A 603 -42.17 17.35 -39.64
C ARG A 603 -41.96 16.35 -38.54
N ARG A 604 -42.52 15.16 -38.68
CA ARG A 604 -42.20 14.06 -37.73
C ARG A 604 -40.84 13.48 -38.04
N VAL A 605 -39.94 13.61 -37.08
CA VAL A 605 -38.57 13.10 -37.18
C VAL A 605 -38.43 11.92 -36.24
N ALA A 606 -37.89 10.81 -36.73
CA ALA A 606 -37.61 9.61 -35.92
C ALA A 606 -36.15 9.24 -36.07
N VAL A 607 -35.50 8.89 -34.92
CA VAL A 607 -34.09 8.49 -34.88
C VAL A 607 -34.00 7.19 -34.09
N GLY A 608 -33.24 6.20 -34.57
CA GLY A 608 -33.09 4.93 -33.81
C GLY A 608 -32.41 3.83 -34.60
N ALA A 609 -32.41 2.63 -34.00
CA ALA A 609 -31.86 1.42 -34.57
C ALA A 609 -32.72 0.90 -35.74
N ASP A 610 -32.19 -0.05 -36.50
CA ASP A 610 -32.90 -0.74 -37.60
C ASP A 610 -34.27 -1.31 -37.19
N ARG A 611 -34.33 -1.93 -36.02
CA ARG A 611 -35.56 -2.47 -35.42
C ARG A 611 -36.62 -1.39 -35.13
N TYR A 612 -36.17 -0.15 -34.86
CA TYR A 612 -37.09 0.97 -34.68
C TYR A 612 -37.68 1.40 -36.02
N MET A 613 -36.88 1.46 -37.06
CA MET A 613 -37.32 1.77 -38.45
C MET A 613 -38.31 0.68 -38.93
N ALA A 614 -37.99 -0.59 -38.69
CA ALA A 614 -38.90 -1.71 -39.01
C ALA A 614 -40.25 -1.59 -38.27
N ARG A 615 -40.27 -1.17 -36.99
CA ARG A 615 -41.51 -0.94 -36.24
C ARG A 615 -42.33 0.23 -36.80
N LEU A 616 -41.67 1.19 -37.40
CA LEU A 616 -42.32 2.33 -38.09
C LEU A 616 -42.72 1.99 -39.53
N GLY A 617 -42.48 0.75 -39.98
CA GLY A 617 -42.79 0.30 -41.35
C GLY A 617 -41.81 0.84 -42.41
N LEU A 618 -40.62 1.25 -42.01
CA LEU A 618 -39.59 1.84 -42.90
C LEU A 618 -38.53 0.80 -43.25
N ASP A 619 -38.28 0.63 -44.55
CA ASP A 619 -37.23 -0.26 -45.04
C ASP A 619 -35.86 0.44 -45.03
N VAL A 620 -34.86 -0.16 -44.37
CA VAL A 620 -33.49 0.30 -44.26
C VAL A 620 -32.55 -0.28 -45.32
N ALA A 621 -33.08 -1.06 -46.30
CA ALA A 621 -32.28 -1.73 -47.32
C ALA A 621 -31.39 -0.76 -48.11
N GLY A 622 -31.88 0.48 -48.33
CA GLY A 622 -31.12 1.52 -49.03
C GLY A 622 -29.78 1.88 -48.37
N PHE A 623 -29.63 1.68 -47.08
CA PHE A 623 -28.40 1.90 -46.35
C PHE A 623 -27.72 0.62 -45.81
N ALA A 624 -28.21 -0.57 -46.19
CA ALA A 624 -27.71 -1.82 -45.65
C ALA A 624 -26.21 -2.03 -45.86
N GLN A 625 -25.70 -1.71 -47.05
CA GLN A 625 -24.27 -1.80 -47.35
C GLN A 625 -23.43 -0.82 -46.53
N THR A 626 -23.89 0.43 -46.39
CA THR A 626 -23.23 1.46 -45.57
C THR A 626 -23.23 1.07 -44.10
N ALA A 627 -24.37 0.63 -43.56
CA ALA A 627 -24.50 0.19 -42.20
C ALA A 627 -23.62 -1.03 -41.88
N ALA A 628 -23.53 -2.00 -42.79
CA ALA A 628 -22.66 -3.15 -42.65
C ALA A 628 -21.18 -2.72 -42.62
N ALA A 629 -20.76 -1.86 -43.52
CA ALA A 629 -19.38 -1.33 -43.55
C ALA A 629 -19.03 -0.54 -42.28
N LEU A 630 -19.97 0.25 -41.73
CA LEU A 630 -19.79 0.97 -40.48
C LEU A 630 -19.71 0.01 -39.29
N ALA A 631 -20.59 -1.00 -39.23
CA ALA A 631 -20.55 -2.02 -38.18
C ALA A 631 -19.23 -2.84 -38.20
N ASP A 632 -18.72 -3.18 -39.40
CA ASP A 632 -17.43 -3.88 -39.56
C ASP A 632 -16.21 -3.03 -39.09
N GLN A 633 -16.40 -1.71 -38.98
CA GLN A 633 -15.42 -0.76 -38.40
C GLN A 633 -15.65 -0.52 -36.88
N GLY A 634 -16.58 -1.26 -36.25
CA GLY A 634 -16.88 -1.12 -34.83
C GLY A 634 -17.77 0.08 -34.49
N ARG A 635 -18.41 0.69 -35.49
CA ARG A 635 -19.33 1.82 -35.31
C ARG A 635 -20.76 1.33 -35.18
N THR A 636 -21.58 2.03 -34.38
CA THR A 636 -23.00 1.66 -34.21
C THR A 636 -23.86 2.45 -35.20
N PRO A 637 -24.46 1.79 -36.19
CA PRO A 637 -25.33 2.46 -37.14
C PRO A 637 -26.68 2.78 -36.51
N LEU A 638 -27.16 3.98 -36.76
CA LEU A 638 -28.48 4.50 -36.45
C LEU A 638 -29.11 5.04 -37.70
N TYR A 639 -30.41 5.18 -37.74
CA TYR A 639 -31.16 5.64 -38.87
C TYR A 639 -32.01 6.83 -38.49
N ALA A 640 -32.21 7.75 -39.46
CA ALA A 640 -33.09 8.89 -39.30
C ALA A 640 -34.13 8.90 -40.39
N ALA A 641 -35.38 9.16 -40.01
CA ALA A 641 -36.51 9.31 -40.89
C ALA A 641 -37.21 10.65 -40.67
N VAL A 642 -37.59 11.33 -41.75
CA VAL A 642 -38.29 12.61 -41.75
C VAL A 642 -39.60 12.47 -42.57
N GLY A 643 -40.73 12.81 -41.97
CA GLY A 643 -42.00 12.76 -42.64
C GLY A 643 -42.42 11.35 -43.14
N GLY A 644 -41.97 10.30 -42.45
CA GLY A 644 -42.25 8.90 -42.80
C GLY A 644 -41.34 8.35 -43.92
N ARG A 645 -40.27 9.03 -44.27
CA ARG A 645 -39.25 8.58 -45.25
C ARG A 645 -37.87 8.47 -44.60
N LEU A 646 -37.16 7.38 -44.85
CA LEU A 646 -35.77 7.22 -44.43
C LEU A 646 -34.89 8.23 -45.20
N VAL A 647 -34.13 9.08 -44.46
CA VAL A 647 -33.33 10.14 -45.06
C VAL A 647 -31.85 10.00 -44.77
N ALA A 648 -31.46 9.32 -43.67
CA ALA A 648 -30.05 9.18 -43.32
C ALA A 648 -29.74 7.92 -42.54
N ALA A 649 -28.48 7.48 -42.62
CA ALA A 649 -27.84 6.58 -41.70
C ALA A 649 -26.68 7.33 -41.00
N LEU A 650 -26.69 7.29 -39.68
CA LEU A 650 -25.66 7.90 -38.85
C LEU A 650 -24.83 6.80 -38.21
N ALA A 651 -23.59 7.09 -37.86
CA ALA A 651 -22.79 6.20 -37.05
C ALA A 651 -22.22 6.92 -35.82
N VAL A 652 -22.33 6.27 -34.71
CA VAL A 652 -21.74 6.72 -33.44
C VAL A 652 -20.76 5.67 -32.96
N ALA A 653 -19.60 6.09 -32.56
CA ALA A 653 -18.58 5.23 -31.95
C ALA A 653 -17.94 5.90 -30.76
N ASP A 654 -17.46 5.09 -29.82
CA ASP A 654 -16.62 5.52 -28.70
C ASP A 654 -15.15 5.37 -29.11
N PRO A 655 -14.41 6.48 -29.30
CA PRO A 655 -13.05 6.42 -29.84
C PRO A 655 -12.09 5.71 -28.87
N VAL A 656 -11.15 4.95 -29.43
CA VAL A 656 -10.05 4.35 -28.66
C VAL A 656 -9.15 5.46 -28.13
N LYS A 657 -8.72 5.37 -26.87
CA LYS A 657 -7.76 6.34 -26.31
C LYS A 657 -6.43 6.28 -27.06
N PRO A 658 -5.79 7.43 -27.34
CA PRO A 658 -4.54 7.46 -28.12
C PRO A 658 -3.41 6.58 -27.54
N GLY A 659 -3.32 6.46 -26.23
CA GLY A 659 -2.31 5.65 -25.53
C GLY A 659 -2.57 4.14 -25.51
N THR A 660 -3.81 3.69 -25.84
CA THR A 660 -4.21 2.28 -25.72
C THR A 660 -3.33 1.31 -26.51
N PRO A 661 -2.99 1.54 -27.80
CA PRO A 661 -2.15 0.59 -28.54
C PRO A 661 -0.76 0.40 -27.91
N ALA A 662 -0.13 1.49 -27.46
CA ALA A 662 1.18 1.45 -26.80
C ALA A 662 1.11 0.73 -25.45
N ALA A 663 0.08 0.97 -24.66
CA ALA A 663 -0.16 0.30 -23.39
C ALA A 663 -0.34 -1.22 -23.55
N LEU A 664 -1.15 -1.64 -24.54
CA LEU A 664 -1.35 -3.06 -24.84
C LEU A 664 -0.05 -3.73 -25.30
N ALA A 665 0.76 -3.04 -26.12
CA ALA A 665 2.08 -3.53 -26.52
C ALA A 665 3.00 -3.71 -25.31
N ALA A 666 3.00 -2.77 -24.36
CA ALA A 666 3.77 -2.86 -23.12
C ALA A 666 3.30 -4.03 -22.22
N LEU A 667 1.99 -4.24 -22.08
CA LEU A 667 1.43 -5.37 -21.32
C LEU A 667 1.81 -6.71 -21.95
N ARG A 668 1.77 -6.83 -23.29
CA ARG A 668 2.25 -8.04 -24.00
C ARG A 668 3.75 -8.27 -23.82
N ALA A 669 4.55 -7.21 -23.85
CA ALA A 669 6.00 -7.32 -23.60
C ALA A 669 6.31 -7.82 -22.16
N LEU A 670 5.39 -7.56 -21.22
CA LEU A 670 5.45 -8.13 -19.88
C LEU A 670 5.00 -9.60 -19.82
N GLY A 671 4.58 -10.21 -20.94
CA GLY A 671 4.13 -11.61 -21.01
C GLY A 671 2.70 -11.83 -20.48
N LEU A 672 1.86 -10.80 -20.47
CA LEU A 672 0.49 -10.87 -19.97
C LEU A 672 -0.47 -11.25 -21.10
N ARG A 673 -1.39 -12.17 -20.81
CA ARG A 673 -2.53 -12.50 -21.65
C ARG A 673 -3.59 -11.42 -21.50
N ILE A 674 -4.14 -10.91 -22.60
CA ILE A 674 -5.07 -9.78 -22.60
C ILE A 674 -6.43 -10.27 -23.07
N VAL A 675 -7.48 -10.02 -22.29
CA VAL A 675 -8.86 -10.33 -22.56
C VAL A 675 -9.68 -9.06 -22.54
N MET A 676 -10.39 -8.75 -23.61
CA MET A 676 -11.35 -7.63 -23.64
C MET A 676 -12.73 -8.12 -23.18
N VAL A 677 -13.33 -7.38 -22.23
CA VAL A 677 -14.67 -7.66 -21.70
C VAL A 677 -15.56 -6.47 -22.02
N THR A 678 -16.74 -6.70 -22.59
CA THR A 678 -17.66 -5.61 -22.95
C THR A 678 -19.11 -6.04 -23.00
N GLY A 679 -20.02 -5.12 -22.72
CA GLY A 679 -21.46 -5.28 -22.94
C GLY A 679 -21.93 -5.07 -24.38
N ASP A 680 -21.04 -4.61 -25.26
CA ASP A 680 -21.36 -4.37 -26.66
C ASP A 680 -21.66 -5.67 -27.41
N ASN A 681 -22.35 -5.52 -28.56
CA ASN A 681 -22.57 -6.63 -29.46
C ASN A 681 -21.24 -7.20 -29.98
N ARG A 682 -21.25 -8.50 -30.28
CA ARG A 682 -20.07 -9.27 -30.69
C ARG A 682 -19.32 -8.65 -31.88
N ARG A 683 -20.05 -8.16 -32.90
CA ARG A 683 -19.47 -7.62 -34.14
C ARG A 683 -18.65 -6.33 -33.85
N SER A 684 -19.21 -5.41 -33.07
CA SER A 684 -18.54 -4.16 -32.68
C SER A 684 -17.31 -4.45 -31.80
N ALA A 685 -17.43 -5.37 -30.85
CA ALA A 685 -16.35 -5.80 -30.00
C ALA A 685 -15.18 -6.42 -30.78
N ASP A 686 -15.49 -7.35 -31.70
CA ASP A 686 -14.47 -8.01 -32.55
C ASP A 686 -13.77 -7.02 -33.50
N ALA A 687 -14.47 -5.98 -33.96
CA ALA A 687 -13.87 -4.93 -34.82
C ALA A 687 -12.83 -4.12 -34.06
N ILE A 688 -13.17 -3.64 -32.84
CA ILE A 688 -12.25 -2.89 -31.98
C ILE A 688 -11.07 -3.77 -31.57
N ALA A 689 -11.33 -5.02 -31.17
CA ALA A 689 -10.30 -5.96 -30.75
C ALA A 689 -9.28 -6.23 -31.87
N ARG A 690 -9.75 -6.44 -33.12
CA ARG A 690 -8.88 -6.59 -34.30
C ARG A 690 -7.99 -5.36 -34.52
N GLY A 691 -8.56 -4.17 -34.40
CA GLY A 691 -7.80 -2.90 -34.51
C GLY A 691 -6.71 -2.75 -33.44
N LEU A 692 -6.94 -3.32 -32.27
CA LEU A 692 -6.02 -3.30 -31.12
C LEU A 692 -5.12 -4.55 -31.03
N GLY A 693 -5.31 -5.53 -31.93
CA GLY A 693 -4.60 -6.82 -31.89
C GLY A 693 -4.96 -7.68 -30.69
N ILE A 694 -6.14 -7.51 -30.09
CA ILE A 694 -6.62 -8.35 -28.99
C ILE A 694 -7.28 -9.59 -29.59
N THR A 695 -6.84 -10.78 -29.18
CA THR A 695 -7.35 -12.05 -29.74
C THR A 695 -8.50 -12.64 -28.93
N GLU A 696 -8.63 -12.28 -27.67
CA GLU A 696 -9.62 -12.83 -26.76
C GLU A 696 -10.65 -11.75 -26.38
N VAL A 697 -11.91 -12.02 -26.73
CA VAL A 697 -13.03 -11.09 -26.52
C VAL A 697 -14.21 -11.81 -25.89
N VAL A 698 -14.71 -11.26 -24.82
CA VAL A 698 -15.97 -11.67 -24.18
C VAL A 698 -16.95 -10.51 -24.34
N ALA A 699 -17.86 -10.64 -25.32
CA ALA A 699 -18.84 -9.63 -25.67
C ALA A 699 -20.23 -9.95 -25.11
N GLU A 700 -21.15 -8.97 -25.15
CA GLU A 700 -22.57 -9.12 -24.73
C GLU A 700 -22.70 -9.47 -23.24
N VAL A 701 -21.77 -8.99 -22.41
CA VAL A 701 -21.73 -9.27 -20.98
C VAL A 701 -22.50 -8.20 -20.21
N LEU A 702 -23.54 -8.60 -19.51
CA LEU A 702 -24.26 -7.72 -18.58
C LEU A 702 -23.33 -7.33 -17.41
N PRO A 703 -23.59 -6.23 -16.71
CA PRO A 703 -22.74 -5.79 -15.59
C PRO A 703 -22.44 -6.90 -14.57
N ASP A 704 -23.49 -7.64 -14.15
CA ASP A 704 -23.34 -8.77 -13.21
C ASP A 704 -22.60 -9.98 -13.82
N GLY A 705 -22.62 -10.11 -15.14
CA GLY A 705 -21.93 -11.17 -15.88
C GLY A 705 -20.41 -11.00 -15.92
N LYS A 706 -19.88 -9.78 -15.74
CA LYS A 706 -18.44 -9.52 -15.69
C LYS A 706 -17.74 -10.31 -14.58
N VAL A 707 -18.42 -10.48 -13.44
CA VAL A 707 -17.94 -11.32 -12.32
C VAL A 707 -17.76 -12.77 -12.76
N GLY A 708 -18.71 -13.30 -13.55
CA GLY A 708 -18.65 -14.66 -14.10
C GLY A 708 -17.46 -14.86 -15.03
N VAL A 709 -17.12 -13.84 -15.84
CA VAL A 709 -15.93 -13.87 -16.71
C VAL A 709 -14.65 -13.97 -15.87
N VAL A 710 -14.52 -13.13 -14.85
CA VAL A 710 -13.36 -13.16 -13.94
C VAL A 710 -13.24 -14.52 -13.25
N GLN A 711 -14.36 -15.06 -12.74
CA GLN A 711 -14.38 -16.37 -12.09
C GLN A 711 -14.03 -17.50 -13.06
N GLY A 712 -14.48 -17.42 -14.32
CA GLY A 712 -14.14 -18.38 -15.38
C GLY A 712 -12.65 -18.41 -15.64
N LEU A 713 -12.00 -17.24 -15.82
CA LEU A 713 -10.56 -17.13 -16.02
C LEU A 713 -9.75 -17.63 -14.79
N ARG A 714 -10.25 -17.39 -13.58
CA ARG A 714 -9.64 -17.93 -12.35
C ARG A 714 -9.79 -19.44 -12.24
N ALA A 715 -10.90 -20.01 -12.72
CA ALA A 715 -11.11 -21.46 -12.75
C ALA A 715 -10.15 -22.18 -13.71
N GLU A 716 -9.61 -21.49 -14.72
CA GLU A 716 -8.50 -21.98 -15.55
C GLU A 716 -7.16 -22.11 -14.77
N GLY A 717 -7.11 -21.70 -13.50
CA GLY A 717 -5.90 -21.69 -12.66
C GLY A 717 -5.05 -20.43 -12.83
N CYS A 718 -5.53 -19.43 -13.56
CA CYS A 718 -4.82 -18.17 -13.80
C CYS A 718 -5.07 -17.15 -12.68
N LYS A 719 -4.05 -16.32 -12.39
CA LYS A 719 -4.23 -15.11 -11.60
C LYS A 719 -4.68 -13.97 -12.52
N VAL A 720 -5.79 -13.33 -12.16
CA VAL A 720 -6.49 -12.36 -13.01
C VAL A 720 -6.43 -10.96 -12.41
N ALA A 721 -5.99 -9.98 -13.19
CA ALA A 721 -6.27 -8.57 -12.92
C ALA A 721 -7.47 -8.13 -13.76
N PHE A 722 -8.43 -7.44 -13.15
CA PHE A 722 -9.50 -6.77 -13.87
C PHE A 722 -9.25 -5.27 -13.86
N VAL A 723 -9.36 -4.63 -15.02
CA VAL A 723 -9.15 -3.19 -15.21
C VAL A 723 -10.42 -2.55 -15.72
N GLY A 724 -10.95 -1.58 -15.00
CA GLY A 724 -12.18 -0.87 -15.33
C GLY A 724 -12.20 0.55 -14.79
N ASP A 725 -13.15 1.38 -15.23
CA ASP A 725 -13.25 2.80 -14.87
C ASP A 725 -14.42 3.14 -13.95
N GLY A 726 -15.40 2.26 -13.81
CA GLY A 726 -16.70 2.69 -13.35
C GLY A 726 -17.40 1.89 -12.26
N ILE A 727 -18.57 2.44 -11.91
CA ILE A 727 -19.52 1.89 -10.94
C ILE A 727 -19.94 0.47 -11.37
N ASN A 728 -20.08 0.25 -12.68
CA ASN A 728 -20.53 -1.02 -13.25
C ASN A 728 -19.49 -2.14 -13.11
N ASP A 729 -18.24 -1.78 -12.88
CA ASP A 729 -17.11 -2.71 -12.78
C ASP A 729 -16.76 -3.08 -11.35
N ALA A 730 -17.28 -2.37 -10.36
CA ALA A 730 -16.95 -2.57 -8.95
C ALA A 730 -17.09 -4.04 -8.48
N PRO A 731 -18.12 -4.81 -8.87
CA PRO A 731 -18.20 -6.23 -8.51
C PRO A 731 -17.10 -7.07 -9.17
N ALA A 732 -16.72 -6.77 -10.42
CA ALA A 732 -15.67 -7.49 -11.14
C ALA A 732 -14.26 -7.13 -10.60
N LEU A 733 -14.02 -5.84 -10.26
CA LEU A 733 -12.82 -5.39 -9.58
C LEU A 733 -12.61 -6.11 -8.26
N ALA A 734 -13.68 -6.25 -7.46
CA ALA A 734 -13.62 -6.95 -6.17
C ALA A 734 -13.46 -8.47 -6.32
N ALA A 735 -13.97 -9.08 -7.40
CA ALA A 735 -13.89 -10.52 -7.66
C ALA A 735 -12.52 -10.98 -8.22
N ALA A 736 -11.75 -10.06 -8.81
CA ALA A 736 -10.44 -10.35 -9.37
C ALA A 736 -9.38 -10.64 -8.28
N ASP A 737 -8.25 -11.24 -8.66
CA ASP A 737 -7.09 -11.34 -7.75
C ASP A 737 -6.47 -9.96 -7.50
N VAL A 738 -6.58 -9.05 -8.47
CA VAL A 738 -6.24 -7.63 -8.34
C VAL A 738 -7.21 -6.79 -9.15
N GLY A 739 -7.97 -5.92 -8.50
CA GLY A 739 -8.79 -4.91 -9.13
C GLY A 739 -8.00 -3.65 -9.40
N VAL A 740 -8.04 -3.14 -10.63
CA VAL A 740 -7.35 -1.90 -11.05
C VAL A 740 -8.36 -0.90 -11.58
N ALA A 741 -8.58 0.19 -10.86
CA ALA A 741 -9.46 1.28 -11.30
C ALA A 741 -8.67 2.33 -12.10
N VAL A 742 -9.21 2.75 -13.25
CA VAL A 742 -8.60 3.72 -14.17
C VAL A 742 -9.29 5.07 -14.06
N GLY A 743 -8.51 6.12 -13.84
CA GLY A 743 -8.99 7.51 -13.77
C GLY A 743 -9.49 7.89 -12.38
N THR A 744 -9.89 9.16 -12.24
CA THR A 744 -10.57 9.70 -11.05
C THR A 744 -12.03 9.23 -11.02
N GLY A 745 -12.23 7.93 -11.20
CA GLY A 745 -13.53 7.28 -11.21
C GLY A 745 -14.33 7.61 -9.96
N THR A 746 -15.62 7.31 -10.00
CA THR A 746 -16.52 7.50 -8.87
C THR A 746 -15.95 6.88 -7.60
N ASP A 747 -16.26 7.47 -6.45
CA ASP A 747 -15.81 7.01 -5.12
C ASP A 747 -15.98 5.50 -4.92
N PHE A 748 -17.01 4.91 -5.53
CA PHE A 748 -17.31 3.47 -5.49
C PHE A 748 -16.26 2.58 -6.19
N ALA A 749 -15.74 3.00 -7.35
CA ALA A 749 -14.70 2.23 -8.06
C ALA A 749 -13.37 2.28 -7.30
N ILE A 750 -13.07 3.44 -6.72
CA ILE A 750 -11.89 3.64 -5.87
C ILE A 750 -11.97 2.74 -4.62
N GLU A 751 -13.17 2.60 -4.02
CA GLU A 751 -13.35 1.74 -2.84
C GLU A 751 -13.24 0.25 -3.14
N SER A 752 -13.59 -0.18 -4.35
CA SER A 752 -13.61 -1.59 -4.74
C SER A 752 -12.28 -2.09 -5.31
N ALA A 753 -11.40 -1.19 -5.79
CA ALA A 753 -10.13 -1.55 -6.42
C ALA A 753 -8.99 -1.70 -5.40
N ASP A 754 -8.03 -2.55 -5.73
CA ASP A 754 -6.78 -2.72 -4.99
C ASP A 754 -5.69 -1.76 -5.45
N VAL A 755 -5.74 -1.36 -6.73
CA VAL A 755 -4.85 -0.38 -7.36
C VAL A 755 -5.69 0.69 -8.02
N VAL A 756 -5.36 1.95 -7.79
CA VAL A 756 -6.02 3.11 -8.40
C VAL A 756 -5.02 3.85 -9.26
N LEU A 757 -5.37 4.08 -10.51
CA LEU A 757 -4.60 4.88 -11.45
C LEU A 757 -5.18 6.28 -11.51
N MET A 758 -4.37 7.29 -11.20
CA MET A 758 -4.83 8.68 -11.14
C MET A 758 -5.12 9.29 -12.52
N SER A 759 -4.43 8.80 -13.55
CA SER A 759 -4.66 9.21 -14.93
C SER A 759 -5.64 8.27 -15.63
N GLY A 760 -6.35 8.80 -16.63
CA GLY A 760 -7.17 8.01 -17.56
C GLY A 760 -6.36 7.20 -18.58
N ASP A 761 -5.02 7.28 -18.54
CA ASP A 761 -4.13 6.59 -19.50
C ASP A 761 -3.90 5.14 -19.11
N LEU A 762 -4.17 4.25 -20.05
CA LEU A 762 -3.93 2.80 -19.89
C LEU A 762 -2.43 2.46 -19.72
N GLY A 763 -1.51 3.34 -20.12
CA GLY A 763 -0.06 3.21 -19.89
C GLY A 763 0.30 3.10 -18.41
N ALA A 764 -0.51 3.70 -17.54
CA ALA A 764 -0.35 3.57 -16.09
C ALA A 764 -0.56 2.13 -15.59
N VAL A 765 -1.37 1.30 -16.28
CA VAL A 765 -1.52 -0.13 -15.97
C VAL A 765 -0.18 -0.84 -16.17
N ALA A 766 0.46 -0.65 -17.32
CA ALA A 766 1.77 -1.24 -17.59
C ALA A 766 2.84 -0.77 -16.59
N THR A 767 2.75 0.50 -16.18
CA THR A 767 3.61 1.07 -15.14
C THR A 767 3.38 0.39 -13.77
N ALA A 768 2.12 0.12 -13.39
CA ALA A 768 1.77 -0.60 -12.17
C ALA A 768 2.38 -2.01 -12.14
N PHE A 769 2.26 -2.76 -13.23
CA PHE A 769 2.90 -4.07 -13.38
C PHE A 769 4.43 -3.99 -13.31
N GLY A 770 5.02 -3.03 -14.01
CA GLY A 770 6.47 -2.82 -14.05
C GLY A 770 7.05 -2.53 -12.67
N ILE A 771 6.45 -1.62 -11.92
CA ILE A 771 6.94 -1.25 -10.57
C ILE A 771 6.69 -2.35 -9.55
N SER A 772 5.58 -3.10 -9.67
CA SER A 772 5.31 -4.29 -8.86
C SER A 772 6.43 -5.32 -9.03
N ARG A 773 6.75 -5.69 -10.27
CA ARG A 773 7.83 -6.66 -10.59
C ARG A 773 9.18 -6.16 -10.12
N ALA A 774 9.51 -4.89 -10.36
CA ALA A 774 10.78 -4.30 -9.92
C ALA A 774 10.91 -4.31 -8.40
N THR A 775 9.84 -3.97 -7.68
CA THR A 775 9.84 -3.96 -6.21
C THR A 775 9.99 -5.37 -5.65
N MET A 776 9.25 -6.33 -6.18
CA MET A 776 9.34 -7.72 -5.74
C MET A 776 10.69 -8.37 -6.06
N ALA A 777 11.29 -8.07 -7.21
CA ALA A 777 12.64 -8.49 -7.55
C ALA A 777 13.68 -7.88 -6.59
N ASN A 778 13.52 -6.60 -6.25
CA ASN A 778 14.39 -5.93 -5.28
C ASN A 778 14.28 -6.54 -3.88
N ILE A 779 13.05 -6.87 -3.42
CA ILE A 779 12.83 -7.60 -2.17
C ILE A 779 13.55 -8.95 -2.21
N GLY A 780 13.40 -9.72 -3.29
CA GLY A 780 14.09 -11.01 -3.46
C GLY A 780 15.61 -10.88 -3.39
N GLN A 781 16.19 -9.87 -4.06
CA GLN A 781 17.63 -9.57 -4.00
C GLN A 781 18.07 -9.23 -2.57
N ASN A 782 17.32 -8.36 -1.89
CA ASN A 782 17.63 -7.94 -0.53
C ASN A 782 17.57 -9.12 0.45
N LEU A 783 16.56 -9.98 0.35
CA LEU A 783 16.45 -11.19 1.16
C LEU A 783 17.57 -12.18 0.86
N PHE A 784 17.89 -12.41 -0.42
CA PHE A 784 19.00 -13.27 -0.81
C PHE A 784 20.31 -12.82 -0.15
N TRP A 785 20.68 -11.54 -0.29
CA TRP A 785 21.91 -11.03 0.30
C TRP A 785 21.85 -10.99 1.84
N ALA A 786 20.70 -10.75 2.45
CA ALA A 786 20.54 -10.78 3.90
C ALA A 786 20.76 -12.18 4.51
N PHE A 787 20.55 -13.25 3.73
CA PHE A 787 20.78 -14.63 4.19
C PHE A 787 22.12 -15.22 3.69
N ALA A 788 22.48 -14.95 2.46
CA ALA A 788 23.57 -15.65 1.77
C ALA A 788 24.92 -15.53 2.50
N TYR A 789 25.27 -14.32 2.94
CA TYR A 789 26.52 -14.12 3.65
C TYR A 789 26.51 -14.76 5.05
N ASN A 790 25.37 -14.79 5.75
CA ASN A 790 25.24 -15.46 7.04
C ASN A 790 25.44 -16.96 6.87
N VAL A 791 24.73 -17.58 5.91
CA VAL A 791 24.84 -19.03 5.64
C VAL A 791 26.25 -19.42 5.22
N ALA A 792 26.91 -18.57 4.41
CA ALA A 792 28.29 -18.82 3.98
C ALA A 792 29.33 -18.66 5.12
N LEU A 793 29.15 -17.67 5.98
CA LEU A 793 30.15 -17.35 7.02
C LEU A 793 29.94 -18.06 8.35
N ILE A 794 28.74 -18.57 8.65
CA ILE A 794 28.50 -19.36 9.87
C ILE A 794 29.42 -20.58 9.97
N PRO A 795 29.61 -21.44 8.96
CA PRO A 795 30.58 -22.55 9.00
C PRO A 795 32.03 -22.09 9.20
N VAL A 796 32.39 -20.94 8.57
CA VAL A 796 33.73 -20.36 8.73
C VAL A 796 33.93 -19.88 10.19
N ALA A 797 32.92 -19.22 10.76
CA ALA A 797 32.94 -18.80 12.16
C ALA A 797 32.97 -19.99 13.13
N ALA A 798 32.31 -21.08 12.77
CA ALA A 798 32.38 -22.34 13.56
C ALA A 798 33.78 -23.02 13.46
N GLY A 799 34.65 -22.58 12.53
CA GLY A 799 35.99 -23.10 12.38
C GLY A 799 36.12 -24.28 11.44
N ILE A 800 35.19 -24.50 10.49
CA ILE A 800 35.22 -25.62 9.54
C ILE A 800 36.51 -25.65 8.67
N LEU A 801 37.12 -24.48 8.44
CA LEU A 801 38.34 -24.34 7.67
C LEU A 801 39.62 -24.64 8.47
N TRP A 802 39.53 -24.69 9.82
CA TRP A 802 40.69 -24.88 10.69
C TRP A 802 41.48 -26.18 10.44
N PRO A 803 40.83 -27.34 10.30
CA PRO A 803 41.54 -28.58 10.02
C PRO A 803 42.35 -28.58 8.69
N PHE A 804 42.00 -27.65 7.79
CA PHE A 804 42.67 -27.49 6.48
C PHE A 804 43.66 -26.32 6.48
N GLY A 805 44.02 -25.78 7.66
CA GLY A 805 44.92 -24.64 7.79
C GLY A 805 44.32 -23.28 7.39
N GLY A 806 42.96 -23.20 7.25
CA GLY A 806 42.26 -21.98 6.90
C GLY A 806 42.06 -21.01 8.08
N PRO A 807 41.73 -19.72 7.82
CA PRO A 807 41.60 -18.70 8.85
C PRO A 807 40.35 -18.91 9.69
N LEU A 808 40.42 -18.51 10.96
CA LEU A 808 39.24 -18.34 11.83
C LEU A 808 38.62 -16.95 11.63
N LEU A 809 37.31 -16.88 11.68
CA LEU A 809 36.60 -15.62 11.59
C LEU A 809 36.57 -14.90 12.96
N SER A 810 37.19 -13.72 13.05
CA SER A 810 37.16 -12.96 14.28
C SER A 810 35.75 -12.36 14.52
N PRO A 811 35.26 -12.32 15.78
CA PRO A 811 33.97 -11.71 16.10
C PRO A 811 33.83 -10.25 15.65
N MET A 812 34.93 -9.50 15.58
CA MET A 812 34.97 -8.11 15.11
C MET A 812 34.69 -8.02 13.61
N LEU A 813 35.30 -8.89 12.79
CA LEU A 813 35.04 -8.96 11.35
C LEU A 813 33.60 -9.39 11.07
N ALA A 814 33.07 -10.34 11.87
CA ALA A 814 31.68 -10.74 11.82
C ALA A 814 30.72 -9.56 12.06
N ALA A 815 30.99 -8.75 13.09
CA ALA A 815 30.19 -7.57 13.41
C ALA A 815 30.27 -6.48 12.31
N GLY A 816 31.46 -6.29 11.71
CA GLY A 816 31.66 -5.37 10.59
C GLY A 816 30.87 -5.78 9.35
N ALA A 817 30.94 -7.06 8.96
CA ALA A 817 30.20 -7.61 7.82
C ALA A 817 28.68 -7.45 8.01
N MET A 818 28.17 -7.67 9.22
CA MET A 818 26.77 -7.49 9.59
C MET A 818 26.31 -6.03 9.40
N GLY A 819 27.12 -5.05 9.84
CA GLY A 819 26.83 -3.63 9.65
C GLY A 819 26.75 -3.23 8.18
N LEU A 820 27.70 -3.70 7.36
CA LEU A 820 27.75 -3.46 5.91
C LEU A 820 26.55 -4.05 5.17
N SER A 821 26.05 -5.21 5.59
CA SER A 821 24.87 -5.84 5.00
C SER A 821 23.62 -4.95 5.09
N SER A 822 23.40 -4.29 6.22
CA SER A 822 22.27 -3.36 6.39
C SER A 822 22.36 -2.17 5.43
N VAL A 823 23.58 -1.62 5.24
CA VAL A 823 23.81 -0.51 4.30
C VAL A 823 23.54 -0.97 2.86
N PHE A 824 24.00 -2.17 2.50
CA PHE A 824 23.77 -2.74 1.17
C PHE A 824 22.29 -2.89 0.84
N VAL A 825 21.50 -3.48 1.75
CA VAL A 825 20.04 -3.66 1.58
C VAL A 825 19.33 -2.33 1.36
N VAL A 826 19.66 -1.31 2.15
CA VAL A 826 19.04 0.01 2.00
C VAL A 826 19.46 0.67 0.69
N ALA A 827 20.75 0.61 0.33
CA ALA A 827 21.25 1.16 -0.93
C ALA A 827 20.59 0.50 -2.14
N ASN A 828 20.40 -0.84 -2.10
CA ASN A 828 19.72 -1.57 -3.16
C ASN A 828 18.23 -1.18 -3.24
N ALA A 829 17.53 -1.02 -2.11
CA ALA A 829 16.13 -0.57 -2.09
C ALA A 829 15.98 0.85 -2.69
N LEU A 830 16.91 1.75 -2.42
CA LEU A 830 16.90 3.11 -2.96
C LEU A 830 17.07 3.16 -4.51
N ARG A 831 17.56 2.09 -5.14
CA ARG A 831 17.61 1.99 -6.62
C ARG A 831 16.22 2.07 -7.25
N LEU A 832 15.16 1.64 -6.54
CA LEU A 832 13.78 1.72 -7.02
C LEU A 832 13.33 3.16 -7.29
N ARG A 833 13.93 4.18 -6.67
CA ARG A 833 13.66 5.59 -7.01
C ARG A 833 13.98 5.94 -8.47
N ARG A 834 14.91 5.18 -9.09
CA ARG A 834 15.31 5.38 -10.48
C ARG A 834 14.47 4.58 -11.46
N PHE A 835 13.42 3.90 -10.99
CA PHE A 835 12.50 3.19 -11.86
C PHE A 835 11.88 4.18 -12.86
N LYS A 836 11.95 3.83 -14.13
CA LYS A 836 11.30 4.57 -15.23
C LYS A 836 10.23 3.67 -15.82
N PRO A 837 9.04 4.19 -16.12
CA PRO A 837 8.05 3.46 -16.90
C PRO A 837 8.68 3.00 -18.23
N ALA A 838 8.22 1.86 -18.75
CA ALA A 838 8.54 1.51 -20.13
C ALA A 838 8.06 2.68 -21.00
N ALA A 839 8.96 3.27 -21.79
CA ALA A 839 8.62 4.39 -22.65
C ALA A 839 7.44 3.98 -23.53
N ALA A 840 6.32 4.72 -23.45
CA ALA A 840 5.34 4.71 -24.53
C ALA A 840 6.14 4.96 -25.80
N GLY A 841 5.97 4.09 -26.82
CA GLY A 841 6.72 4.16 -28.05
C GLY A 841 6.66 5.57 -28.66
N PRO A 842 7.57 5.95 -29.58
CA PRO A 842 7.69 7.30 -30.13
C PRO A 842 6.44 7.66 -30.95
N GLY A 843 5.42 8.19 -30.26
CA GLY A 843 4.12 8.58 -30.78
C GLY A 843 3.56 9.79 -30.05
N GLY A 844 4.41 10.53 -29.36
CA GLY A 844 4.07 11.76 -28.69
C GLY A 844 4.68 12.93 -29.44
N VAL A 845 3.79 13.77 -30.05
CA VAL A 845 3.95 15.16 -30.49
C VAL A 845 4.52 15.34 -31.87
N GLN A 846 3.65 15.59 -32.83
CA GLN A 846 3.65 16.83 -33.61
C GLN A 846 2.35 17.58 -33.42
#